data_333041e050a50cc997ce19ebe8bf3e04
#
_entry.id   333041e050a50cc997ce19ebe8bf3e04
#
_cell.length_a   1.000
_cell.length_b   1.000
_cell.length_c   1.000
_cell.angle_alpha   90.00
_cell.angle_beta   90.00
_cell.angle_gamma   90.00
#
_symmetry.space_group_name_H-M   'P 1'
#
loop_
_entity.id
_entity.type
_entity.pdbx_description
1 polymer ?
#
loop_
_entity_poly.entity_id
_entity_poly.type
_entity_poly.pdbx_seq_one_letter_code
_entity_poly.pdbx_strand_id
1 'polypeptide(L)'
;MITPDVISAHNLTQEEFQRIKALLNREPTFVELGIFSVMWSEHCSYKSSRVHLKRLPTTGERVIVPPGENAGVIDVGDGWCAAFKIESHNHPSFIEPFQGAATGVGGILRDIFTMGARPVAAMNSLRFGSLDHPQHGRRNRSLLAGVVAGIAHYGNAFGVPTVAGEVAFDDAYAFNPLVNAFALGLVRHDQIFFGKATGIGNPVLYVGAKTGRDGIHGATMASAEFDEEALEKRPTVQVGDPFLEKLLLEACLEAMRSGAVAGIQDMGAAGLTSSSCEMAARAGTGIELDLSLVPQREQGMTAYEMLLSESQERMLIVAHAGREREVMDIFRKWDLDAVVIGRVRDTGHMVVIHNGEQVADIPVKALTDEAPRYQRPMRPIPRVDSAESKDQSSWIEDQRVNYTAGLLKLLASGNIASKQWVYRQYDHMVRTNTAILPGADAAVVRIKETRRALAMTLDGNGRYCAANPREGAKLVVAEAARNVVCVGARPVAITNCLNFASPEKPEVMWSFSEVIDGMAEACRALQTPVVSGNVSFYNETEGRGILPTPVIGMVGLIEDVRRVVQLGFRTESDVIVLLGTIEDDLALSEYSVVCGDLPVTYLNGNVPKLDMQRELAVQKTCLEAAEAGLLQSAHDCSDGGLAVTLAESCFSSLGRSAIGARIELESSLDTVITLFSESPSRIVVSVDPANLQDLERIADRNGSPFAIIGRVEGSSLTVCVNGNEVIGLTVSDLETAWRTSLSRKLEAEALAAGME
;
A
#
# COMPACT_ATOMS: atom_id res chain seq x y z
N MET A 1 -9.71 28.83 30.36
CA MET A 1 -10.50 29.55 29.34
C MET A 1 -9.88 29.22 28.01
N ILE A 2 -10.66 28.67 27.05
CA ILE A 2 -10.18 28.33 25.73
C ILE A 2 -10.09 29.60 24.89
N THR A 3 -8.88 29.99 24.51
CA THR A 3 -8.60 31.17 23.69
C THR A 3 -8.51 30.79 22.19
N PRO A 4 -8.58 31.77 21.26
CA PRO A 4 -8.38 31.52 19.85
C PRO A 4 -7.04 30.82 19.53
N ASP A 5 -5.97 31.16 20.27
CA ASP A 5 -4.65 30.52 20.10
C ASP A 5 -4.68 29.05 20.52
N VAL A 6 -5.40 28.72 21.61
CA VAL A 6 -5.59 27.33 22.04
C VAL A 6 -6.37 26.54 21.00
N ILE A 7 -7.40 27.13 20.38
CA ILE A 7 -8.17 26.48 19.31
C ILE A 7 -7.28 26.19 18.11
N SER A 8 -6.49 27.17 17.67
CA SER A 8 -5.55 27.03 16.57
C SER A 8 -4.47 25.99 16.86
N ALA A 9 -3.93 25.96 18.09
CA ALA A 9 -2.95 24.94 18.52
C ALA A 9 -3.50 23.50 18.51
N HIS A 10 -4.83 23.35 18.52
CA HIS A 10 -5.51 22.07 18.35
C HIS A 10 -5.90 21.77 16.88
N ASN A 11 -5.39 22.53 15.91
CA ASN A 11 -5.74 22.43 14.48
C ASN A 11 -7.26 22.48 14.20
N LEU A 12 -7.99 23.20 15.04
CA LEU A 12 -9.42 23.47 14.84
C LEU A 12 -9.62 24.89 14.33
N THR A 13 -10.57 25.04 13.39
CA THR A 13 -11.02 26.37 12.96
C THR A 13 -11.97 26.98 13.95
N GLN A 14 -12.15 28.31 13.91
CA GLN A 14 -13.15 28.98 14.74
C GLN A 14 -14.58 28.50 14.43
N GLU A 15 -14.86 28.14 13.17
CA GLU A 15 -16.16 27.60 12.76
C GLU A 15 -16.39 26.21 13.36
N GLU A 16 -15.37 25.34 13.31
CA GLU A 16 -15.42 24.01 13.94
C GLU A 16 -15.63 24.14 15.46
N PHE A 17 -14.94 25.08 16.12
CA PHE A 17 -15.13 25.33 17.56
C PHE A 17 -16.56 25.79 17.88
N GLN A 18 -17.15 26.70 17.09
CA GLN A 18 -18.56 27.09 17.31
C GLN A 18 -19.52 25.92 17.10
N ARG A 19 -19.23 25.06 16.14
CA ARG A 19 -20.00 23.83 15.93
C ARG A 19 -19.89 22.87 17.10
N ILE A 20 -18.69 22.69 17.69
CA ILE A 20 -18.48 21.89 18.93
C ILE A 20 -19.37 22.43 20.06
N LYS A 21 -19.37 23.74 20.29
CA LYS A 21 -20.20 24.35 21.31
C LYS A 21 -21.71 24.11 21.07
N ALA A 22 -22.14 24.19 19.83
CA ALA A 22 -23.54 23.92 19.48
C ALA A 22 -23.92 22.45 19.72
N LEU A 23 -23.03 21.49 19.39
CA LEU A 23 -23.26 20.08 19.63
C LEU A 23 -23.29 19.71 21.12
N LEU A 24 -22.42 20.32 21.92
CA LEU A 24 -22.38 20.10 23.35
C LEU A 24 -23.42 20.92 24.12
N ASN A 25 -23.99 21.96 23.51
CA ASN A 25 -24.84 22.99 24.16
C ASN A 25 -24.14 23.67 25.36
N ARG A 26 -22.83 23.75 25.35
CA ARG A 26 -21.94 24.37 26.36
C ARG A 26 -20.54 24.56 25.81
N GLU A 27 -19.70 25.27 26.57
CA GLU A 27 -18.25 25.30 26.33
C GLU A 27 -17.66 23.88 26.56
N PRO A 28 -16.76 23.38 25.66
CA PRO A 28 -16.04 22.14 25.94
C PRO A 28 -15.05 22.31 27.09
N THR A 29 -14.75 21.23 27.79
CA THR A 29 -13.57 21.18 28.66
C THR A 29 -12.29 21.14 27.82
N PHE A 30 -11.11 21.32 28.43
CA PHE A 30 -9.84 21.20 27.72
C PHE A 30 -9.60 19.76 27.21
N VAL A 31 -10.04 18.76 27.96
CA VAL A 31 -9.99 17.34 27.56
C VAL A 31 -10.89 17.10 26.37
N GLU A 32 -12.10 17.61 26.38
CA GLU A 32 -13.05 17.48 25.26
C GLU A 32 -12.54 18.17 23.99
N LEU A 33 -11.89 19.33 24.13
CA LEU A 33 -11.27 20.03 23.00
C LEU A 33 -10.20 19.14 22.33
N GLY A 34 -9.35 18.47 23.15
CA GLY A 34 -8.37 17.51 22.66
C GLY A 34 -9.00 16.33 21.93
N ILE A 35 -10.08 15.75 22.50
CA ILE A 35 -10.85 14.67 21.87
C ILE A 35 -11.37 15.11 20.49
N PHE A 36 -12.02 16.27 20.39
CA PHE A 36 -12.51 16.80 19.12
C PHE A 36 -11.38 17.08 18.13
N SER A 37 -10.24 17.61 18.60
CA SER A 37 -9.06 17.91 17.78
C SER A 37 -8.58 16.68 17.01
N VAL A 38 -8.42 15.54 17.67
CA VAL A 38 -7.96 14.31 17.03
C VAL A 38 -9.06 13.66 16.20
N MET A 39 -10.29 13.58 16.69
CA MET A 39 -11.41 12.95 15.97
C MET A 39 -11.88 13.74 14.75
N TRP A 40 -11.73 15.07 14.75
CA TRP A 40 -12.07 15.94 13.61
C TRP A 40 -10.85 16.30 12.75
N SER A 41 -9.68 15.69 13.02
CA SER A 41 -8.53 15.78 12.14
C SER A 41 -8.88 15.22 10.76
N GLU A 42 -8.18 15.62 9.70
CA GLU A 42 -8.36 15.04 8.36
C GLU A 42 -8.10 13.52 8.38
N HIS A 43 -7.09 13.10 9.16
CA HIS A 43 -6.68 11.72 9.28
C HIS A 43 -7.80 10.80 9.84
N CYS A 44 -8.49 11.22 10.92
CA CYS A 44 -9.54 10.40 11.54
C CYS A 44 -10.92 10.58 10.88
N SER A 45 -11.29 11.81 10.49
CA SER A 45 -12.64 12.12 10.01
C SER A 45 -12.82 11.98 8.51
N TYR A 46 -11.73 12.00 7.73
CA TYR A 46 -11.77 12.07 6.27
C TYR A 46 -12.62 13.24 5.77
N LYS A 47 -12.55 14.39 6.47
CA LYS A 47 -13.47 15.52 6.28
C LYS A 47 -13.44 16.10 4.85
N SER A 48 -12.32 16.01 4.14
CA SER A 48 -12.18 16.48 2.76
C SER A 48 -12.38 15.38 1.71
N SER A 49 -12.11 14.11 2.03
CA SER A 49 -12.12 13.01 1.06
C SER A 49 -13.41 12.18 1.03
N ARG A 50 -14.13 12.09 2.15
CA ARG A 50 -15.28 11.19 2.32
C ARG A 50 -16.38 11.36 1.25
N VAL A 51 -16.58 12.56 0.74
CA VAL A 51 -17.57 12.85 -0.31
C VAL A 51 -17.19 12.20 -1.64
N HIS A 52 -15.89 12.07 -1.92
CA HIS A 52 -15.33 11.48 -3.14
C HIS A 52 -15.28 9.96 -3.05
N LEU A 53 -14.84 9.41 -1.90
CA LEU A 53 -14.67 7.96 -1.68
C LEU A 53 -15.97 7.17 -1.91
N LYS A 54 -17.14 7.78 -1.73
CA LYS A 54 -18.46 7.15 -1.98
C LYS A 54 -18.68 6.71 -3.43
N ARG A 55 -17.87 7.17 -4.38
CA ARG A 55 -17.97 6.81 -5.81
C ARG A 55 -17.30 5.48 -6.14
N LEU A 56 -16.42 4.99 -5.25
CA LEU A 56 -15.75 3.72 -5.41
C LEU A 56 -16.75 2.54 -5.32
N PRO A 57 -16.61 1.50 -6.15
CA PRO A 57 -17.40 0.29 -6.01
C PRO A 57 -16.91 -0.51 -4.80
N THR A 58 -17.78 -0.78 -3.83
CA THR A 58 -17.43 -1.45 -2.57
C THR A 58 -18.17 -2.78 -2.38
N THR A 59 -18.96 -3.21 -3.35
CA THR A 59 -19.77 -4.43 -3.29
C THR A 59 -19.37 -5.40 -4.40
N GLY A 60 -19.40 -6.69 -4.10
CA GLY A 60 -19.09 -7.77 -5.04
C GLY A 60 -19.47 -9.12 -4.45
N GLU A 61 -19.51 -10.15 -5.28
CA GLU A 61 -19.94 -11.51 -4.89
C GLU A 61 -19.14 -12.06 -3.70
N ARG A 62 -17.85 -11.77 -3.64
CA ARG A 62 -16.94 -12.29 -2.61
C ARG A 62 -16.74 -11.34 -1.42
N VAL A 63 -17.35 -10.15 -1.43
CA VAL A 63 -17.17 -9.18 -0.34
C VAL A 63 -18.00 -9.59 0.87
N ILE A 64 -17.36 -9.88 1.98
CA ILE A 64 -18.00 -10.20 3.27
C ILE A 64 -18.07 -8.95 4.15
N VAL A 65 -16.98 -8.20 4.25
CA VAL A 65 -16.91 -6.95 5.01
C VAL A 65 -16.43 -5.84 4.08
N PRO A 66 -17.30 -4.90 3.69
CA PRO A 66 -16.94 -3.73 2.91
C PRO A 66 -16.23 -2.69 3.80
N PRO A 67 -15.77 -1.54 3.23
CA PRO A 67 -15.15 -0.47 4.02
C PRO A 67 -16.04 0.02 5.18
N GLY A 68 -15.42 0.24 6.35
CA GLY A 68 -16.12 0.71 7.58
C GLY A 68 -15.74 -0.02 8.85
N GLU A 69 -15.03 -1.12 8.74
CA GLU A 69 -14.35 -1.84 9.83
C GLU A 69 -12.83 -1.66 9.68
N ASN A 70 -12.04 -2.29 10.58
CA ASN A 70 -10.58 -2.14 10.60
C ASN A 70 -9.92 -2.65 9.31
N ALA A 71 -10.43 -3.71 8.71
CA ALA A 71 -9.99 -4.21 7.40
C ALA A 71 -11.18 -4.71 6.58
N GLY A 72 -11.03 -4.73 5.26
CA GLY A 72 -11.97 -5.40 4.37
C GLY A 72 -11.78 -6.90 4.38
N VAL A 73 -12.88 -7.66 4.19
CA VAL A 73 -12.83 -9.12 4.19
C VAL A 73 -13.53 -9.69 2.95
N ILE A 74 -12.86 -10.62 2.29
CA ILE A 74 -13.39 -11.35 1.13
C ILE A 74 -13.46 -12.85 1.40
N ASP A 75 -14.44 -13.52 0.79
CA ASP A 75 -14.52 -14.98 0.74
C ASP A 75 -13.51 -15.54 -0.27
N VAL A 76 -12.69 -16.47 0.18
CA VAL A 76 -11.69 -17.14 -0.67
C VAL A 76 -11.99 -18.64 -0.84
N GLY A 77 -13.15 -19.08 -0.37
CA GLY A 77 -13.67 -20.43 -0.50
C GLY A 77 -13.19 -21.40 0.57
N ASP A 78 -13.75 -22.61 0.56
CA ASP A 78 -13.47 -23.67 1.54
C ASP A 78 -13.66 -23.23 3.01
N GLY A 79 -14.57 -22.25 3.26
CA GLY A 79 -14.83 -21.68 4.57
C GLY A 79 -13.75 -20.72 5.08
N TRP A 80 -12.81 -20.31 4.22
CA TRP A 80 -11.80 -19.31 4.51
C TRP A 80 -12.14 -17.94 3.96
N CYS A 81 -11.75 -16.90 4.70
CA CYS A 81 -11.80 -15.51 4.30
C CYS A 81 -10.42 -14.87 4.43
N ALA A 82 -10.16 -13.88 3.59
CA ALA A 82 -8.97 -13.04 3.66
C ALA A 82 -9.36 -11.62 4.12
N ALA A 83 -8.76 -11.16 5.21
CA ALA A 83 -8.83 -9.78 5.67
C ALA A 83 -7.57 -9.05 5.23
N PHE A 84 -7.69 -7.86 4.61
CA PHE A 84 -6.52 -7.10 4.17
C PHE A 84 -6.78 -5.60 4.11
N LYS A 85 -5.71 -4.85 4.29
CA LYS A 85 -5.70 -3.38 4.27
C LYS A 85 -4.32 -2.86 3.94
N ILE A 86 -4.24 -1.62 3.46
CA ILE A 86 -3.02 -0.82 3.32
C ILE A 86 -3.22 0.51 4.01
N GLU A 87 -2.19 1.01 4.70
CA GLU A 87 -2.16 2.32 5.33
C GLU A 87 -0.84 3.05 5.11
N SER A 88 -0.91 4.38 5.18
CA SER A 88 0.26 5.26 5.12
C SER A 88 0.86 5.48 6.52
N HIS A 89 2.20 5.45 6.59
CA HIS A 89 2.95 5.86 7.76
C HIS A 89 4.08 6.84 7.38
N ASN A 90 3.74 7.79 6.49
CA ASN A 90 4.68 8.69 5.81
C ASN A 90 5.33 9.67 6.79
N HIS A 91 4.52 10.44 7.53
CA HIS A 91 4.96 11.50 8.44
C HIS A 91 5.90 10.98 9.53
N PRO A 92 5.55 9.93 10.31
CA PRO A 92 6.46 9.39 11.31
C PRO A 92 7.77 8.86 10.72
N SER A 93 7.71 8.24 9.53
CA SER A 93 8.89 7.68 8.85
C SER A 93 9.83 8.74 8.30
N PHE A 94 9.36 9.96 8.02
CA PHE A 94 10.20 11.08 7.66
C PHE A 94 10.99 11.61 8.87
N ILE A 95 10.35 11.67 10.04
CA ILE A 95 10.94 12.20 11.28
C ILE A 95 11.92 11.19 11.89
N GLU A 96 11.50 9.93 12.02
CA GLU A 96 12.28 8.83 12.59
C GLU A 96 12.10 7.57 11.73
N PRO A 97 12.92 7.37 10.70
CA PRO A 97 12.68 6.36 9.65
C PRO A 97 12.51 4.94 10.19
N PHE A 98 13.33 4.55 11.19
CA PHE A 98 13.27 3.22 11.76
C PHE A 98 11.98 3.00 12.55
N GLN A 99 11.70 3.86 13.53
CA GLN A 99 10.51 3.71 14.39
C GLN A 99 9.22 3.98 13.63
N GLY A 100 9.20 5.00 12.76
CA GLY A 100 8.04 5.31 11.94
C GLY A 100 7.65 4.16 11.02
N ALA A 101 8.61 3.51 10.37
CA ALA A 101 8.31 2.35 9.51
C ALA A 101 7.96 1.10 10.34
N ALA A 102 8.63 0.88 11.46
CA ALA A 102 8.33 -0.23 12.38
C ALA A 102 6.89 -0.16 12.89
N THR A 103 6.46 1.01 13.39
CA THR A 103 5.11 1.21 13.90
C THR A 103 4.04 1.19 12.80
N GLY A 104 4.40 1.55 11.56
CA GLY A 104 3.53 1.35 10.38
C GLY A 104 3.22 -0.12 10.13
N VAL A 105 4.22 -1.00 10.25
CA VAL A 105 4.00 -2.46 10.16
C VAL A 105 3.14 -2.96 11.32
N GLY A 106 3.43 -2.54 12.57
CA GLY A 106 2.65 -2.92 13.74
C GLY A 106 1.18 -2.50 13.62
N GLY A 107 0.92 -1.24 13.26
CA GLY A 107 -0.45 -0.72 13.12
C GLY A 107 -1.28 -1.52 12.12
N ILE A 108 -0.74 -1.78 10.93
CA ILE A 108 -1.48 -2.53 9.91
C ILE A 108 -1.71 -4.00 10.31
N LEU A 109 -0.81 -4.62 11.06
CA LEU A 109 -1.00 -5.98 11.58
C LEU A 109 -2.12 -6.04 12.61
N ARG A 110 -2.24 -5.02 13.49
CA ARG A 110 -3.33 -4.92 14.48
C ARG A 110 -4.69 -4.84 13.81
N ASP A 111 -4.85 -4.03 12.75
CA ASP A 111 -6.08 -3.96 11.98
C ASP A 111 -6.52 -5.33 11.46
N ILE A 112 -5.58 -6.15 11.01
CA ILE A 112 -5.88 -7.48 10.49
C ILE A 112 -6.34 -8.42 11.61
N PHE A 113 -5.64 -8.46 12.74
CA PHE A 113 -6.06 -9.43 13.77
C PHE A 113 -7.24 -8.96 14.62
N THR A 114 -7.64 -7.68 14.61
CA THR A 114 -8.95 -7.24 15.13
C THR A 114 -10.12 -7.90 14.41
N MET A 115 -9.94 -8.24 13.12
CA MET A 115 -10.97 -8.96 12.35
C MET A 115 -11.03 -10.46 12.67
N GLY A 116 -10.27 -10.95 13.65
CA GLY A 116 -10.10 -12.38 13.95
C GLY A 116 -9.13 -13.09 13.00
N ALA A 117 -8.54 -12.35 12.06
CA ALA A 117 -7.68 -12.89 11.03
C ALA A 117 -6.22 -12.98 11.51
N ARG A 118 -5.59 -14.12 11.31
CA ARG A 118 -4.15 -14.28 11.56
C ARG A 118 -3.36 -13.71 10.39
N PRO A 119 -2.49 -12.71 10.59
CA PRO A 119 -1.61 -12.21 9.53
C PRO A 119 -0.73 -13.33 8.95
N VAL A 120 -0.69 -13.42 7.61
CA VAL A 120 0.06 -14.42 6.85
C VAL A 120 0.93 -13.82 5.77
N ALA A 121 0.77 -12.54 5.46
CA ALA A 121 1.59 -11.80 4.52
C ALA A 121 1.63 -10.31 4.88
N ALA A 122 2.78 -9.69 4.64
CA ALA A 122 2.99 -8.24 4.67
C ALA A 122 3.68 -7.80 3.38
N MET A 123 3.44 -6.55 2.98
CA MET A 123 4.10 -5.88 1.84
C MET A 123 4.23 -4.38 2.16
N ASN A 124 5.10 -3.69 1.42
CA ASN A 124 5.24 -2.25 1.54
C ASN A 124 5.37 -1.59 0.16
N SER A 125 4.73 -0.43 -0.03
CA SER A 125 5.03 0.49 -1.12
C SER A 125 5.84 1.65 -0.58
N LEU A 126 7.05 1.82 -1.10
CA LEU A 126 8.04 2.77 -0.61
C LEU A 126 8.45 3.73 -1.72
N ARG A 127 8.46 5.05 -1.43
CA ARG A 127 8.90 6.07 -2.39
C ARG A 127 9.84 7.05 -1.73
N PHE A 128 10.97 7.31 -2.41
CA PHE A 128 12.02 8.19 -1.93
C PHE A 128 12.50 9.12 -3.04
N GLY A 129 13.19 10.19 -2.67
CA GLY A 129 13.94 10.98 -3.63
C GLY A 129 15.08 10.18 -4.26
N SER A 130 15.57 10.63 -5.43
CA SER A 130 16.69 10.00 -6.13
C SER A 130 17.88 9.78 -5.20
N LEU A 131 18.45 8.57 -5.25
CA LEU A 131 19.63 8.20 -4.44
C LEU A 131 20.92 8.90 -4.93
N ASP A 132 20.93 9.37 -6.19
CA ASP A 132 22.04 10.06 -6.83
C ASP A 132 21.85 11.59 -6.83
N HIS A 133 20.80 12.12 -6.17
CA HIS A 133 20.54 13.56 -6.12
C HIS A 133 21.77 14.31 -5.53
N PRO A 134 22.31 15.33 -6.22
CA PRO A 134 23.58 15.96 -5.82
C PRO A 134 23.59 16.51 -4.38
N GLN A 135 22.46 17.02 -3.90
CA GLN A 135 22.34 17.65 -2.58
C GLN A 135 21.66 16.74 -1.55
N HIS A 136 20.72 15.89 -1.96
CA HIS A 136 19.86 15.13 -1.06
C HIS A 136 20.09 13.62 -1.11
N GLY A 137 20.92 13.11 -2.03
CA GLY A 137 21.14 11.68 -2.22
C GLY A 137 21.58 10.95 -0.95
N ARG A 138 22.50 11.53 -0.16
CA ARG A 138 22.92 10.95 1.12
C ARG A 138 21.75 10.78 2.09
N ARG A 139 20.91 11.83 2.24
CA ARG A 139 19.70 11.77 3.09
C ARG A 139 18.72 10.73 2.58
N ASN A 140 18.46 10.68 1.28
CA ASN A 140 17.53 9.73 0.68
C ASN A 140 17.97 8.28 0.92
N ARG A 141 19.29 7.99 0.80
CA ARG A 141 19.85 6.66 1.13
C ARG A 141 19.70 6.32 2.61
N SER A 142 19.95 7.27 3.51
CA SER A 142 19.78 7.09 4.96
C SER A 142 18.31 6.85 5.34
N LEU A 143 17.39 7.59 4.74
CA LEU A 143 15.94 7.39 4.93
C LEU A 143 15.52 5.98 4.48
N LEU A 144 15.89 5.58 3.27
CA LEU A 144 15.62 4.24 2.75
C LEU A 144 16.17 3.15 3.68
N ALA A 145 17.43 3.27 4.10
CA ALA A 145 18.06 2.28 4.97
C ALA A 145 17.35 2.17 6.33
N GLY A 146 16.99 3.30 6.94
CA GLY A 146 16.26 3.33 8.21
C GLY A 146 14.85 2.73 8.09
N VAL A 147 14.11 3.10 7.04
CA VAL A 147 12.76 2.55 6.78
C VAL A 147 12.81 1.03 6.57
N VAL A 148 13.71 0.55 5.71
CA VAL A 148 13.86 -0.89 5.44
C VAL A 148 14.25 -1.66 6.70
N ALA A 149 15.16 -1.11 7.52
CA ALA A 149 15.56 -1.71 8.79
C ALA A 149 14.39 -1.78 9.79
N GLY A 150 13.55 -0.73 9.87
CA GLY A 150 12.36 -0.71 10.73
C GLY A 150 11.32 -1.75 10.32
N ILE A 151 11.02 -1.85 9.02
CA ILE A 151 10.13 -2.89 8.46
C ILE A 151 10.66 -4.30 8.78
N ALA A 152 11.97 -4.52 8.51
CA ALA A 152 12.63 -5.79 8.79
C ALA A 152 12.54 -6.16 10.27
N HIS A 153 12.88 -5.22 11.15
CA HIS A 153 12.87 -5.44 12.60
C HIS A 153 11.48 -5.88 13.06
N TYR A 154 10.44 -5.15 12.67
CA TYR A 154 9.09 -5.43 13.15
C TYR A 154 8.53 -6.72 12.56
N GLY A 155 8.53 -6.87 11.24
CA GLY A 155 7.98 -8.04 10.56
C GLY A 155 8.67 -9.35 10.94
N ASN A 156 10.01 -9.33 11.02
CA ASN A 156 10.80 -10.51 11.36
C ASN A 156 10.56 -10.96 12.82
N ALA A 157 10.56 -10.02 13.78
CA ALA A 157 10.36 -10.34 15.18
C ALA A 157 8.90 -10.73 15.49
N PHE A 158 7.92 -10.09 14.84
CA PHE A 158 6.50 -10.50 14.92
C PHE A 158 6.27 -11.89 14.28
N GLY A 159 7.04 -12.25 13.28
CA GLY A 159 6.92 -13.52 12.57
C GLY A 159 5.82 -13.53 11.50
N VAL A 160 5.70 -12.44 10.74
CA VAL A 160 4.93 -12.35 9.50
C VAL A 160 5.88 -12.26 8.31
N PRO A 161 5.68 -13.03 7.22
CA PRO A 161 6.54 -12.92 6.05
C PRO A 161 6.23 -11.63 5.27
N THR A 162 7.28 -10.87 4.91
CA THR A 162 7.16 -9.76 3.96
C THR A 162 7.45 -10.30 2.57
N VAL A 163 6.38 -10.54 1.79
CA VAL A 163 6.39 -11.40 0.61
C VAL A 163 6.61 -10.70 -0.71
N ALA A 164 6.33 -9.38 -0.77
CA ALA A 164 6.51 -8.53 -1.94
C ALA A 164 6.49 -7.05 -1.53
N GLY A 165 6.30 -6.18 -2.50
CA GLY A 165 6.19 -4.73 -2.36
C GLY A 165 6.86 -4.02 -3.53
N GLU A 166 6.85 -2.69 -3.51
CA GLU A 166 7.51 -1.86 -4.50
C GLU A 166 8.43 -0.82 -3.85
N VAL A 167 9.47 -0.42 -4.57
CA VAL A 167 10.35 0.70 -4.19
C VAL A 167 10.60 1.54 -5.43
N ALA A 168 10.22 2.81 -5.38
CA ALA A 168 10.40 3.74 -6.47
C ALA A 168 11.11 5.02 -6.02
N PHE A 169 11.74 5.70 -6.97
CA PHE A 169 12.54 6.90 -6.74
C PHE A 169 12.12 8.01 -7.71
N ASP A 170 11.79 9.17 -7.15
CA ASP A 170 11.52 10.39 -7.90
C ASP A 170 11.81 11.59 -6.99
N ASP A 171 12.39 12.66 -7.53
CA ASP A 171 12.79 13.83 -6.73
C ASP A 171 11.60 14.54 -6.05
N ALA A 172 10.38 14.32 -6.53
CA ALA A 172 9.16 14.79 -5.86
C ALA A 172 8.97 14.20 -4.46
N TYR A 173 9.59 13.05 -4.15
CA TYR A 173 9.52 12.42 -2.84
C TYR A 173 10.73 12.71 -1.94
N ALA A 174 11.68 13.56 -2.37
CA ALA A 174 12.93 13.83 -1.63
C ALA A 174 12.71 14.40 -0.22
N PHE A 175 11.63 15.17 -0.06
CA PHE A 175 11.27 15.82 1.23
C PHE A 175 10.05 15.20 1.89
N ASN A 176 9.35 14.29 1.20
CA ASN A 176 8.16 13.61 1.70
C ASN A 176 8.18 12.16 1.19
N PRO A 177 8.99 11.28 1.80
CA PRO A 177 8.98 9.87 1.45
C PRO A 177 7.63 9.24 1.75
N LEU A 178 7.21 8.29 0.92
CA LEU A 178 6.02 7.50 1.18
C LEU A 178 6.41 6.15 1.75
N VAL A 179 5.77 5.79 2.84
CA VAL A 179 5.91 4.49 3.51
C VAL A 179 4.51 3.96 3.74
N ASN A 180 4.05 3.10 2.85
CA ASN A 180 2.74 2.49 2.94
C ASN A 180 2.90 1.02 3.30
N ALA A 181 2.20 0.58 4.34
CA ALA A 181 2.26 -0.78 4.86
C ALA A 181 0.96 -1.53 4.56
N PHE A 182 1.10 -2.71 3.98
CA PHE A 182 0.00 -3.63 3.67
C PHE A 182 0.12 -4.90 4.51
N ALA A 183 -1.01 -5.41 4.99
CA ALA A 183 -1.07 -6.74 5.59
C ALA A 183 -2.30 -7.51 5.11
N LEU A 184 -2.14 -8.83 5.06
CA LEU A 184 -3.21 -9.78 4.77
C LEU A 184 -3.20 -10.91 5.81
N GLY A 185 -4.39 -11.25 6.30
CA GLY A 185 -4.60 -12.35 7.24
C GLY A 185 -5.70 -13.30 6.79
N LEU A 186 -5.69 -14.49 7.35
CA LEU A 186 -6.70 -15.53 7.10
C LEU A 186 -7.56 -15.75 8.34
N VAL A 187 -8.87 -15.91 8.11
CA VAL A 187 -9.88 -16.17 9.14
C VAL A 187 -10.92 -17.13 8.62
N ARG A 188 -11.52 -17.94 9.48
CA ARG A 188 -12.70 -18.74 9.14
C ARG A 188 -13.93 -17.84 9.07
N HIS A 189 -14.85 -18.13 8.16
CA HIS A 189 -16.04 -17.32 7.94
C HIS A 189 -16.87 -17.08 9.21
N ASP A 190 -16.95 -18.06 10.10
CA ASP A 190 -17.65 -18.01 11.38
C ASP A 190 -16.84 -17.39 12.54
N GLN A 191 -15.61 -16.92 12.26
CA GLN A 191 -14.69 -16.35 13.25
C GLN A 191 -14.33 -14.89 12.94
N ILE A 192 -15.11 -14.21 12.12
CA ILE A 192 -14.90 -12.78 11.82
C ILE A 192 -15.42 -11.96 13.01
N PHE A 193 -14.61 -11.03 13.49
CA PHE A 193 -14.92 -10.12 14.57
C PHE A 193 -15.08 -8.69 14.07
N PHE A 194 -15.76 -7.85 14.87
CA PHE A 194 -16.08 -6.46 14.53
C PHE A 194 -15.75 -5.52 15.69
N GLY A 195 -15.39 -4.28 15.35
CA GLY A 195 -15.15 -3.21 16.30
C GLY A 195 -16.43 -2.57 16.82
N LYS A 196 -17.26 -3.31 17.59
CA LYS A 196 -18.56 -2.86 18.07
C LYS A 196 -18.71 -3.02 19.59
N ALA A 197 -19.07 -1.94 20.29
CA ALA A 197 -19.37 -1.96 21.72
C ALA A 197 -20.83 -2.39 21.96
N THR A 198 -21.11 -3.68 21.77
CA THR A 198 -22.46 -4.25 21.93
C THR A 198 -22.72 -4.73 23.35
N GLY A 199 -24.02 -4.82 23.74
CA GLY A 199 -24.46 -5.33 25.04
C GLY A 199 -24.32 -4.32 26.18
N ILE A 200 -25.44 -3.68 26.53
CA ILE A 200 -25.46 -2.71 27.64
C ILE A 200 -25.01 -3.37 28.93
N GLY A 201 -24.08 -2.73 29.64
CA GLY A 201 -23.47 -3.26 30.86
C GLY A 201 -22.23 -4.16 30.61
N ASN A 202 -21.94 -4.53 29.38
CA ASN A 202 -20.74 -5.28 29.06
C ASN A 202 -19.48 -4.51 29.49
N PRO A 203 -18.52 -5.19 30.15
CA PRO A 203 -17.25 -4.56 30.57
C PRO A 203 -16.37 -4.23 29.38
N VAL A 204 -15.70 -3.09 29.48
CA VAL A 204 -14.70 -2.60 28.53
C VAL A 204 -13.31 -2.82 29.13
N LEU A 205 -12.47 -3.55 28.46
CA LEU A 205 -11.12 -3.89 28.90
C LEU A 205 -10.08 -3.19 28.05
N TYR A 206 -9.11 -2.62 28.73
CA TYR A 206 -7.84 -2.19 28.17
C TYR A 206 -6.87 -3.37 28.24
N VAL A 207 -6.21 -3.72 27.13
CA VAL A 207 -5.26 -4.84 27.10
C VAL A 207 -3.99 -4.50 26.31
N GLY A 208 -2.86 -5.11 26.69
CA GLY A 208 -1.57 -4.97 26.01
C GLY A 208 -0.59 -4.06 26.73
N ALA A 209 0.17 -3.25 26.01
CA ALA A 209 1.19 -2.35 26.53
C ALA A 209 0.61 -1.27 27.47
N LYS A 210 1.43 -0.76 28.39
CA LYS A 210 1.07 0.37 29.23
C LYS A 210 1.06 1.69 28.44
N THR A 211 0.12 2.56 28.73
CA THR A 211 0.02 3.90 28.11
C THR A 211 1.20 4.78 28.55
N GLY A 212 1.89 5.37 27.60
CA GLY A 212 2.93 6.39 27.76
C GLY A 212 2.56 7.70 27.06
N ARG A 213 3.50 8.65 27.04
CA ARG A 213 3.32 9.97 26.36
C ARG A 213 3.68 9.95 24.87
N ASP A 214 3.75 8.78 24.27
CA ASP A 214 4.09 8.63 22.85
C ASP A 214 2.90 9.02 21.96
N GLY A 215 3.19 9.62 20.81
CA GLY A 215 2.20 9.90 19.77
C GLY A 215 1.10 10.89 20.14
N ILE A 216 1.22 11.61 21.25
CA ILE A 216 0.24 12.65 21.61
C ILE A 216 0.18 13.69 20.49
N HIS A 217 -1.00 13.91 19.92
CA HIS A 217 -1.24 14.67 18.70
C HIS A 217 -0.70 14.05 17.39
N GLY A 218 -0.36 12.78 17.33
CA GLY A 218 0.11 12.11 16.11
C GLY A 218 -0.87 12.25 14.94
N ALA A 219 -2.15 11.97 15.16
CA ALA A 219 -3.21 12.15 14.17
C ALA A 219 -3.35 13.61 13.69
N THR A 220 -3.12 14.57 14.59
CA THR A 220 -3.15 15.99 14.27
C THR A 220 -1.92 16.40 13.45
N MET A 221 -0.74 15.89 13.77
CA MET A 221 0.48 16.10 12.98
C MET A 221 0.36 15.51 11.58
N ALA A 222 -0.25 14.34 11.42
CA ALA A 222 -0.51 13.74 10.13
C ALA A 222 -1.49 14.55 9.25
N SER A 223 -2.07 15.61 9.80
CA SER A 223 -2.98 16.55 9.13
C SER A 223 -2.39 17.96 8.99
N ALA A 224 -1.06 18.10 9.02
CA ALA A 224 -0.34 19.37 8.87
C ALA A 224 0.86 19.20 7.92
N GLU A 225 1.26 20.31 7.28
CA GLU A 225 2.47 20.35 6.45
C GLU A 225 3.73 20.20 7.30
N PHE A 226 4.82 19.70 6.69
CA PHE A 226 6.12 19.65 7.31
C PHE A 226 6.83 21.01 7.26
N ASP A 227 7.50 21.35 8.36
CA ASP A 227 8.41 22.48 8.49
C ASP A 227 9.76 22.03 9.07
N GLU A 228 10.74 22.92 9.14
CA GLU A 228 12.06 22.61 9.76
C GLU A 228 11.95 22.23 11.24
N GLU A 229 10.89 22.67 11.94
CA GLU A 229 10.64 22.33 13.33
C GLU A 229 10.12 20.89 13.50
N ALA A 230 9.74 20.21 12.40
CA ALA A 230 9.28 18.82 12.46
C ALA A 230 10.33 17.87 13.07
N LEU A 231 11.61 18.16 12.89
CA LEU A 231 12.71 17.38 13.49
C LEU A 231 12.78 17.51 15.01
N GLU A 232 12.31 18.61 15.58
CA GLU A 232 12.22 18.80 17.03
C GLU A 232 11.10 17.95 17.66
N LYS A 233 10.17 17.47 16.84
CA LYS A 233 9.04 16.61 17.25
C LYS A 233 9.41 15.12 17.36
N ARG A 234 10.70 14.73 17.24
CA ARG A 234 11.17 13.34 17.43
C ARG A 234 10.63 12.65 18.69
N PRO A 235 10.52 13.31 19.86
CA PRO A 235 9.98 12.68 21.06
C PRO A 235 8.49 12.27 20.95
N THR A 236 7.77 12.77 19.94
CA THR A 236 6.35 12.46 19.72
C THR A 236 6.15 11.24 18.79
N VAL A 237 7.21 10.69 18.19
CA VAL A 237 7.12 9.50 17.37
C VAL A 237 6.93 8.27 18.25
N GLN A 238 5.99 7.43 17.86
CA GLN A 238 5.68 6.18 18.55
C GLN A 238 6.88 5.21 18.49
N VAL A 239 7.02 4.37 19.51
CA VAL A 239 8.03 3.29 19.57
C VAL A 239 7.30 1.96 19.58
N GLY A 240 7.62 1.09 18.63
CA GLY A 240 7.00 -0.23 18.50
C GLY A 240 7.80 -1.34 19.18
N ASP A 241 7.09 -2.30 19.78
CA ASP A 241 7.64 -3.53 20.35
C ASP A 241 7.01 -4.76 19.64
N PRO A 242 7.66 -5.27 18.57
CA PRO A 242 7.12 -6.39 17.80
C PRO A 242 7.00 -7.69 18.59
N PHE A 243 7.81 -7.88 19.63
CA PHE A 243 7.69 -9.05 20.49
C PHE A 243 6.41 -8.96 21.35
N LEU A 244 6.15 -7.80 21.94
CA LEU A 244 4.93 -7.59 22.71
C LEU A 244 3.70 -7.72 21.82
N GLU A 245 3.74 -7.19 20.59
CA GLU A 245 2.64 -7.32 19.64
C GLU A 245 2.40 -8.76 19.22
N LYS A 246 3.45 -9.57 19.13
CA LYS A 246 3.31 -11.00 18.88
C LYS A 246 2.55 -11.70 19.99
N LEU A 247 2.85 -11.40 21.25
CA LEU A 247 2.09 -11.92 22.40
C LEU A 247 0.64 -11.42 22.38
N LEU A 248 0.44 -10.14 22.04
CA LEU A 248 -0.88 -9.52 21.91
C LEU A 248 -1.74 -10.21 20.86
N LEU A 249 -1.18 -10.50 19.67
CA LEU A 249 -1.84 -11.29 18.63
C LEU A 249 -2.35 -12.64 19.16
N GLU A 250 -1.48 -13.40 19.83
CA GLU A 250 -1.85 -14.73 20.30
C GLU A 250 -2.94 -14.67 21.39
N ALA A 251 -2.82 -13.70 22.31
CA ALA A 251 -3.81 -13.47 23.36
C ALA A 251 -5.17 -13.05 22.79
N CYS A 252 -5.18 -12.11 21.83
CA CYS A 252 -6.41 -11.64 21.17
C CYS A 252 -7.11 -12.78 20.42
N LEU A 253 -6.38 -13.55 19.61
CA LEU A 253 -6.96 -14.68 18.88
C LEU A 253 -7.46 -15.79 19.81
N GLU A 254 -6.80 -16.04 20.95
CA GLU A 254 -7.25 -16.99 21.96
C GLU A 254 -8.53 -16.48 22.67
N ALA A 255 -8.55 -15.21 23.06
CA ALA A 255 -9.71 -14.58 23.70
C ALA A 255 -10.95 -14.56 22.79
N MET A 256 -10.78 -14.23 21.51
CA MET A 256 -11.86 -14.26 20.53
C MET A 256 -12.42 -15.68 20.35
N ARG A 257 -11.56 -16.69 20.25
CA ARG A 257 -11.98 -18.10 20.13
C ARG A 257 -12.67 -18.66 21.37
N SER A 258 -12.42 -18.10 22.55
CA SER A 258 -13.13 -18.51 23.77
C SER A 258 -14.64 -18.19 23.73
N GLY A 259 -15.04 -17.23 22.85
CA GLY A 259 -16.39 -16.69 22.79
C GLY A 259 -16.74 -15.73 23.94
N ALA A 260 -15.73 -15.26 24.70
CA ALA A 260 -15.92 -14.26 25.77
C ALA A 260 -15.92 -12.81 25.24
N VAL A 261 -15.43 -12.58 24.02
CA VAL A 261 -15.29 -11.26 23.39
C VAL A 261 -16.55 -10.94 22.58
N ALA A 262 -17.15 -9.76 22.84
CA ALA A 262 -18.27 -9.22 22.11
C ALA A 262 -17.85 -8.25 21.00
N GLY A 263 -16.70 -7.58 21.15
CA GLY A 263 -16.10 -6.69 20.17
C GLY A 263 -14.67 -6.34 20.52
N ILE A 264 -13.87 -5.99 19.50
CA ILE A 264 -12.44 -5.65 19.66
C ILE A 264 -12.05 -4.58 18.67
N GLN A 265 -11.19 -3.65 19.10
CA GLN A 265 -10.63 -2.56 18.30
C GLN A 265 -9.17 -2.34 18.71
N ASP A 266 -8.30 -2.01 17.75
CA ASP A 266 -6.96 -1.55 18.07
C ASP A 266 -6.97 -0.11 18.59
N MET A 267 -5.93 0.29 19.29
CA MET A 267 -5.68 1.66 19.68
C MET A 267 -4.59 2.25 18.76
N GLY A 268 -4.95 2.51 17.52
CA GLY A 268 -4.09 3.15 16.52
C GLY A 268 -4.07 4.67 16.65
N ALA A 269 -4.36 5.38 15.57
CA ALA A 269 -4.48 6.85 15.57
C ALA A 269 -5.51 7.33 16.60
N ALA A 270 -5.17 8.37 17.35
CA ALA A 270 -5.96 8.90 18.48
C ALA A 270 -6.23 7.88 19.62
N GLY A 271 -5.57 6.75 19.64
CA GLY A 271 -5.46 5.82 20.76
C GLY A 271 -6.79 5.39 21.40
N LEU A 272 -6.94 5.62 22.72
CA LEU A 272 -8.13 5.24 23.46
C LEU A 272 -9.37 6.05 23.04
N THR A 273 -9.17 7.27 22.53
CA THR A 273 -10.27 8.14 22.08
C THR A 273 -10.98 7.54 20.87
N SER A 274 -10.25 7.25 19.80
CA SER A 274 -10.84 6.71 18.55
C SER A 274 -11.43 5.32 18.78
N SER A 275 -10.69 4.41 19.40
CA SER A 275 -11.15 3.05 19.63
C SER A 275 -12.47 2.99 20.39
N SER A 276 -12.61 3.78 21.46
CA SER A 276 -13.81 3.78 22.29
C SER A 276 -15.02 4.41 21.60
N CYS A 277 -14.85 5.60 20.99
CA CYS A 277 -16.00 6.28 20.36
C CYS A 277 -16.44 5.58 19.07
N GLU A 278 -15.53 5.02 18.26
CA GLU A 278 -15.89 4.29 17.06
C GLU A 278 -16.64 2.99 17.35
N MET A 279 -16.18 2.20 18.33
CA MET A 279 -16.88 0.99 18.76
C MET A 279 -18.29 1.30 19.26
N ALA A 280 -18.45 2.39 20.02
CA ALA A 280 -19.78 2.83 20.51
C ALA A 280 -20.67 3.32 19.36
N ALA A 281 -20.11 4.12 18.42
CA ALA A 281 -20.85 4.62 17.26
C ALA A 281 -21.37 3.49 16.36
N ARG A 282 -20.51 2.51 16.02
CA ARG A 282 -20.88 1.36 15.19
C ARG A 282 -21.94 0.47 15.82
N ALA A 283 -22.00 0.45 17.15
CA ALA A 283 -23.04 -0.28 17.91
C ALA A 283 -24.31 0.53 18.20
N GLY A 284 -24.27 1.87 18.02
CA GLY A 284 -25.37 2.76 18.40
C GLY A 284 -25.54 2.88 19.92
N THR A 285 -24.45 2.69 20.70
CA THR A 285 -24.43 2.69 22.17
C THR A 285 -23.62 3.89 22.68
N GLY A 286 -23.47 3.98 24.01
CA GLY A 286 -22.50 4.84 24.69
C GLY A 286 -21.42 4.01 25.38
N ILE A 287 -20.40 4.68 25.88
CA ILE A 287 -19.30 4.07 26.60
C ILE A 287 -18.89 4.93 27.80
N GLU A 288 -18.62 4.32 28.93
CA GLU A 288 -18.10 4.98 30.13
C GLU A 288 -16.72 4.41 30.45
N LEU A 289 -15.73 5.28 30.62
CA LEU A 289 -14.33 4.92 30.89
C LEU A 289 -13.86 5.60 32.19
N ASP A 290 -13.15 4.87 33.03
CA ASP A 290 -12.42 5.39 34.18
C ASP A 290 -10.91 5.30 33.91
N LEU A 291 -10.29 6.42 33.58
CA LEU A 291 -8.88 6.53 33.26
C LEU A 291 -7.96 6.26 34.45
N SER A 292 -8.46 6.34 35.68
CA SER A 292 -7.68 6.01 36.88
C SER A 292 -7.29 4.52 36.92
N LEU A 293 -7.99 3.69 36.15
CA LEU A 293 -7.75 2.24 36.02
C LEU A 293 -6.82 1.88 34.85
N VAL A 294 -6.52 2.82 33.95
CA VAL A 294 -5.67 2.56 32.78
C VAL A 294 -4.22 2.33 33.22
N PRO A 295 -3.58 1.22 32.80
CA PRO A 295 -2.17 0.97 33.10
C PRO A 295 -1.29 2.05 32.45
N GLN A 296 -0.44 2.70 33.25
CA GLN A 296 0.44 3.79 32.83
C GLN A 296 1.90 3.34 32.90
N ARG A 297 2.69 3.68 31.88
CA ARG A 297 4.15 3.51 31.89
C ARG A 297 4.82 4.63 32.66
N GLU A 298 4.24 5.80 32.69
CA GLU A 298 4.75 7.01 33.33
C GLU A 298 3.78 7.48 34.41
N GLN A 299 4.32 7.93 35.55
CA GLN A 299 3.50 8.46 36.64
C GLN A 299 2.96 9.84 36.33
N GLY A 300 1.75 10.14 36.83
CA GLY A 300 1.15 11.47 36.78
C GLY A 300 0.69 11.89 35.38
N MET A 301 0.30 10.94 34.54
CA MET A 301 -0.36 11.29 33.28
C MET A 301 -1.73 11.92 33.52
N THR A 302 -2.01 12.99 32.80
CA THR A 302 -3.31 13.64 32.79
C THR A 302 -4.33 12.86 31.95
N ALA A 303 -5.62 13.13 32.18
CA ALA A 303 -6.69 12.55 31.33
C ALA A 303 -6.49 12.90 29.87
N TYR A 304 -6.05 14.11 29.55
CA TYR A 304 -5.73 14.55 28.20
C TYR A 304 -4.63 13.70 27.56
N GLU A 305 -3.51 13.51 28.23
CA GLU A 305 -2.39 12.71 27.74
C GLU A 305 -2.79 11.23 27.52
N MET A 306 -3.56 10.64 28.45
CA MET A 306 -3.99 9.24 28.36
C MET A 306 -4.95 8.98 27.19
N LEU A 307 -5.86 9.92 26.90
CA LEU A 307 -6.83 9.79 25.82
C LEU A 307 -6.19 9.97 24.43
N LEU A 308 -5.21 10.88 24.32
CA LEU A 308 -4.58 11.23 23.07
C LEU A 308 -3.27 10.46 22.80
N SER A 309 -2.81 9.66 23.76
CA SER A 309 -1.64 8.81 23.58
C SER A 309 -1.88 7.78 22.47
N GLU A 310 -0.90 7.65 21.59
CA GLU A 310 -0.87 6.63 20.53
C GLU A 310 0.20 5.57 20.81
N SER A 311 0.51 5.27 22.09
CA SER A 311 1.39 4.14 22.44
C SER A 311 0.91 2.89 21.72
N GLN A 312 1.86 2.16 21.15
CA GLN A 312 1.58 1.00 20.32
C GLN A 312 1.21 -0.24 21.16
N GLU A 313 0.86 -1.33 20.51
CA GLU A 313 0.58 -2.66 21.09
C GLU A 313 -0.54 -2.64 22.16
N ARG A 314 -1.60 -1.85 21.91
CA ARG A 314 -2.77 -1.74 22.80
C ARG A 314 -4.06 -2.06 22.05
N MET A 315 -4.99 -2.75 22.73
CA MET A 315 -6.30 -3.07 22.20
C MET A 315 -7.39 -2.71 23.21
N LEU A 316 -8.58 -2.37 22.69
CA LEU A 316 -9.81 -2.21 23.45
C LEU A 316 -10.73 -3.41 23.18
N ILE A 317 -11.13 -4.11 24.23
CA ILE A 317 -12.00 -5.28 24.16
C ILE A 317 -13.28 -5.01 24.92
N VAL A 318 -14.42 -5.35 24.31
CA VAL A 318 -15.69 -5.47 25.00
C VAL A 318 -15.95 -6.96 25.25
N ALA A 319 -15.98 -7.36 26.51
CA ALA A 319 -16.29 -8.75 26.87
C ALA A 319 -17.78 -8.92 27.20
N HIS A 320 -18.29 -10.12 27.06
CA HIS A 320 -19.63 -10.45 27.57
C HIS A 320 -19.67 -10.36 29.10
N ALA A 321 -20.71 -9.75 29.65
CA ALA A 321 -20.86 -9.56 31.10
C ALA A 321 -20.73 -10.89 31.85
N GLY A 322 -19.86 -10.92 32.88
CA GLY A 322 -19.54 -12.09 33.69
C GLY A 322 -18.43 -12.98 33.10
N ARG A 323 -17.91 -12.66 31.89
CA ARG A 323 -16.80 -13.42 31.28
C ARG A 323 -15.49 -12.60 31.18
N GLU A 324 -15.46 -11.40 31.75
CA GLU A 324 -14.28 -10.53 31.76
C GLU A 324 -13.07 -11.18 32.42
N ARG A 325 -13.29 -11.96 33.47
CA ARG A 325 -12.22 -12.69 34.15
C ARG A 325 -11.53 -13.72 33.25
N GLU A 326 -12.28 -14.40 32.41
CA GLU A 326 -11.75 -15.34 31.43
C GLU A 326 -10.82 -14.64 30.44
N VAL A 327 -11.23 -13.47 29.91
CA VAL A 327 -10.39 -12.65 29.05
C VAL A 327 -9.11 -12.23 29.78
N MET A 328 -9.23 -11.71 31.00
CA MET A 328 -8.07 -11.28 31.82
C MET A 328 -7.09 -12.44 32.09
N ASP A 329 -7.60 -13.66 32.35
CA ASP A 329 -6.76 -14.82 32.61
C ASP A 329 -6.01 -15.29 31.33
N ILE A 330 -6.63 -15.16 30.15
CA ILE A 330 -5.96 -15.41 28.86
C ILE A 330 -4.79 -14.42 28.67
N PHE A 331 -5.01 -13.12 28.85
CA PHE A 331 -3.94 -12.12 28.69
C PHE A 331 -2.83 -12.32 29.72
N ARG A 332 -3.15 -12.64 30.97
CA ARG A 332 -2.17 -12.96 32.01
C ARG A 332 -1.30 -14.17 31.64
N LYS A 333 -1.87 -15.20 31.03
CA LYS A 333 -1.13 -16.35 30.49
C LYS A 333 -0.04 -15.93 29.50
N TRP A 334 -0.30 -14.87 28.73
CA TRP A 334 0.63 -14.30 27.74
C TRP A 334 1.51 -13.16 28.30
N ASP A 335 1.52 -12.97 29.63
CA ASP A 335 2.28 -11.92 30.33
C ASP A 335 1.91 -10.50 29.88
N LEU A 336 0.61 -10.26 29.62
CA LEU A 336 0.05 -8.99 29.18
C LEU A 336 -0.89 -8.40 30.21
N ASP A 337 -0.90 -7.07 30.30
CA ASP A 337 -1.91 -6.35 31.10
C ASP A 337 -3.31 -6.50 30.48
N ALA A 338 -4.29 -6.73 31.34
CA ALA A 338 -5.71 -6.69 30.98
C ALA A 338 -6.53 -6.18 32.17
N VAL A 339 -7.16 -5.03 32.00
CA VAL A 339 -7.85 -4.32 33.07
C VAL A 339 -9.22 -3.84 32.59
N VAL A 340 -10.27 -4.08 33.38
CA VAL A 340 -11.58 -3.49 33.12
C VAL A 340 -11.50 -2.01 33.48
N ILE A 341 -11.66 -1.15 32.46
CA ILE A 341 -11.58 0.30 32.57
C ILE A 341 -12.94 1.00 32.39
N GLY A 342 -13.99 0.24 32.11
CA GLY A 342 -15.28 0.85 31.84
C GLY A 342 -16.38 -0.13 31.49
N ARG A 343 -17.46 0.40 30.94
CA ARG A 343 -18.62 -0.41 30.51
C ARG A 343 -19.38 0.25 29.37
N VAL A 344 -20.10 -0.57 28.62
CA VAL A 344 -21.02 -0.13 27.58
C VAL A 344 -22.29 0.46 28.22
N ARG A 345 -22.77 1.61 27.71
CA ARG A 345 -23.95 2.34 28.20
C ARG A 345 -25.00 2.48 27.07
N ASP A 346 -26.22 2.79 27.47
CA ASP A 346 -27.35 3.08 26.56
C ASP A 346 -27.54 4.59 26.28
N THR A 347 -26.65 5.43 26.83
CA THR A 347 -26.78 6.90 26.77
C THR A 347 -26.45 7.50 25.41
N GLY A 348 -25.73 6.79 24.53
CA GLY A 348 -25.17 7.34 23.29
C GLY A 348 -24.04 8.35 23.51
N HIS A 349 -23.48 8.40 24.72
CA HIS A 349 -22.40 9.32 25.10
C HIS A 349 -21.08 8.56 25.41
N MET A 350 -19.98 9.20 25.12
CA MET A 350 -18.67 8.87 25.67
C MET A 350 -18.50 9.67 26.96
N VAL A 351 -18.54 8.99 28.09
CA VAL A 351 -18.33 9.57 29.42
C VAL A 351 -16.97 9.13 29.92
N VAL A 352 -16.15 10.10 30.32
CA VAL A 352 -14.79 9.84 30.83
C VAL A 352 -14.66 10.35 32.23
N ILE A 353 -14.22 9.48 33.13
CA ILE A 353 -13.96 9.74 34.56
C ILE A 353 -12.45 9.67 34.79
N HIS A 354 -11.91 10.57 35.59
CA HIS A 354 -10.52 10.54 36.05
C HIS A 354 -10.44 11.00 37.47
N ASN A 355 -9.87 10.18 38.37
CA ASN A 355 -9.77 10.46 39.81
C ASN A 355 -11.11 10.82 40.48
N GLY A 356 -12.19 10.15 40.02
CA GLY A 356 -13.54 10.38 40.55
C GLY A 356 -14.27 11.61 39.98
N GLU A 357 -13.64 12.38 39.09
CA GLU A 357 -14.25 13.53 38.42
C GLU A 357 -14.59 13.18 36.97
N GLN A 358 -15.76 13.61 36.48
CA GLN A 358 -16.14 13.53 35.10
C GLN A 358 -15.42 14.62 34.30
N VAL A 359 -14.48 14.20 33.42
CA VAL A 359 -13.62 15.10 32.63
C VAL A 359 -14.12 15.31 31.20
N ALA A 360 -14.96 14.40 30.71
CA ALA A 360 -15.62 14.53 29.41
C ALA A 360 -17.00 13.86 29.42
N ASP A 361 -17.92 14.45 28.64
CA ASP A 361 -19.26 13.93 28.36
C ASP A 361 -19.69 14.42 26.97
N ILE A 362 -19.49 13.55 25.95
CA ILE A 362 -19.67 13.92 24.55
C ILE A 362 -20.63 12.93 23.88
N PRO A 363 -21.64 13.40 23.14
CA PRO A 363 -22.41 12.54 22.28
C PRO A 363 -21.49 11.83 21.26
N VAL A 364 -21.51 10.51 21.23
CA VAL A 364 -20.60 9.72 20.35
C VAL A 364 -20.74 10.13 18.88
N LYS A 365 -21.98 10.41 18.43
CA LYS A 365 -22.25 10.87 17.05
C LYS A 365 -21.57 12.20 16.73
N ALA A 366 -21.37 13.08 17.70
CA ALA A 366 -20.66 14.35 17.49
C ALA A 366 -19.20 14.13 17.09
N LEU A 367 -18.58 13.04 17.55
CA LEU A 367 -17.20 12.68 17.25
C LEU A 367 -17.05 11.94 15.90
N THR A 368 -18.11 11.29 15.42
CA THR A 368 -18.07 10.37 14.27
C THR A 368 -18.94 10.85 13.10
N ASP A 369 -20.26 10.69 13.19
CA ASP A 369 -21.18 10.93 12.06
C ASP A 369 -21.36 12.42 11.75
N GLU A 370 -21.27 13.27 12.79
CA GLU A 370 -21.46 14.72 12.73
C GLU A 370 -20.15 15.50 12.60
N ALA A 371 -19.00 14.79 12.42
CA ALA A 371 -17.73 15.42 12.08
C ALA A 371 -17.88 16.30 10.80
N PRO A 372 -17.10 17.37 10.67
CA PRO A 372 -17.14 18.25 9.51
C PRO A 372 -16.99 17.47 8.19
N ARG A 373 -17.67 17.91 7.15
CA ARG A 373 -17.54 17.37 5.79
C ARG A 373 -17.41 18.51 4.83
N TYR A 374 -16.21 18.67 4.26
CA TYR A 374 -15.91 19.77 3.37
C TYR A 374 -16.13 19.40 1.92
N GLN A 375 -16.72 20.30 1.19
CA GLN A 375 -16.69 20.34 -0.27
C GLN A 375 -15.56 21.31 -0.65
N ARG A 376 -14.36 20.80 -0.74
CA ARG A 376 -13.19 21.63 -1.11
C ARG A 376 -13.34 22.15 -2.54
N PRO A 377 -12.93 23.40 -2.80
CA PRO A 377 -12.84 23.91 -4.18
C PRO A 377 -11.97 23.00 -5.04
N MET A 378 -12.33 22.86 -6.30
CA MET A 378 -11.58 22.07 -7.29
C MET A 378 -11.30 22.93 -8.53
N ARG A 379 -10.08 22.85 -9.03
CA ARG A 379 -9.64 23.53 -10.25
C ARG A 379 -8.73 22.60 -11.03
N PRO A 380 -9.02 22.35 -12.32
CA PRO A 380 -8.14 21.56 -13.17
C PRO A 380 -6.72 22.13 -13.18
N ILE A 381 -5.73 21.25 -13.23
CA ILE A 381 -4.34 21.65 -13.43
C ILE A 381 -4.24 22.23 -14.85
N PRO A 382 -3.70 23.46 -15.01
CA PRO A 382 -3.50 24.03 -16.33
C PRO A 382 -2.60 23.10 -17.16
N ARG A 383 -3.11 22.63 -18.28
CA ARG A 383 -2.25 21.98 -19.28
C ARG A 383 -1.39 23.06 -19.91
N VAL A 384 -0.10 22.84 -19.94
CA VAL A 384 0.78 23.68 -20.74
C VAL A 384 0.54 23.24 -22.19
N ASP A 385 -0.09 24.12 -23.00
CA ASP A 385 -0.32 23.81 -24.40
C ASP A 385 1.02 23.49 -25.07
N SER A 386 1.09 22.35 -25.71
CA SER A 386 2.28 21.79 -26.37
C SER A 386 2.75 22.60 -27.61
N ALA A 387 2.26 23.81 -27.80
CA ALA A 387 2.65 24.67 -28.92
C ALA A 387 4.15 25.05 -28.91
N GLU A 388 4.86 24.85 -27.81
CA GLU A 388 6.32 25.02 -27.73
C GLU A 388 7.09 23.72 -27.58
N SER A 389 6.43 22.55 -27.51
CA SER A 389 7.14 21.28 -27.60
C SER A 389 7.65 21.15 -29.03
N LYS A 390 8.93 21.42 -29.22
CA LYS A 390 9.63 21.04 -30.46
C LYS A 390 9.30 19.59 -30.74
N ASP A 391 8.89 19.37 -31.99
CA ASP A 391 8.56 18.08 -32.58
C ASP A 391 9.42 16.96 -31.96
N GLN A 392 8.82 16.05 -31.19
CA GLN A 392 9.53 14.94 -30.54
C GLN A 392 10.23 14.04 -31.56
N SER A 393 9.78 14.09 -32.82
CA SER A 393 10.43 13.41 -33.96
C SER A 393 11.86 13.90 -34.23
N SER A 394 12.22 15.15 -33.83
CA SER A 394 13.58 15.68 -34.04
C SER A 394 14.66 15.09 -33.11
N TRP A 395 14.26 14.33 -32.10
CA TRP A 395 15.18 13.68 -31.15
C TRP A 395 15.83 12.42 -31.71
N ILE A 396 15.16 11.81 -32.67
CA ILE A 396 15.54 10.50 -33.24
C ILE A 396 16.53 10.68 -34.41
N GLU A 397 16.56 11.88 -35.02
CA GLU A 397 17.30 12.08 -36.30
C GLU A 397 18.81 12.31 -36.17
N ASP A 398 19.39 12.64 -35.01
CA ASP A 398 20.78 13.14 -34.97
C ASP A 398 21.81 12.31 -34.14
N GLN A 399 21.43 11.20 -33.55
CA GLN A 399 22.38 10.28 -32.89
C GLN A 399 22.12 8.82 -33.30
N ARG A 400 23.17 8.07 -33.57
CA ARG A 400 23.15 6.61 -33.64
C ARG A 400 22.73 6.08 -32.27
N VAL A 401 21.42 5.88 -32.05
CA VAL A 401 20.88 5.38 -30.81
C VAL A 401 21.52 4.03 -30.50
N ASN A 402 22.19 3.93 -29.35
CA ASN A 402 22.74 2.67 -28.88
C ASN A 402 21.71 2.00 -27.95
N TYR A 403 20.86 1.16 -28.54
CA TYR A 403 19.78 0.47 -27.80
C TYR A 403 20.31 -0.42 -26.69
N THR A 404 21.46 -1.05 -26.93
CA THR A 404 22.17 -1.88 -25.92
C THR A 404 22.57 -1.05 -24.70
N ALA A 405 23.14 0.14 -24.92
CA ALA A 405 23.49 1.04 -23.82
C ALA A 405 22.25 1.60 -23.11
N GLY A 406 21.17 1.87 -23.85
CA GLY A 406 19.87 2.26 -23.29
C GLY A 406 19.31 1.20 -22.35
N LEU A 407 19.27 -0.06 -22.78
CA LEU A 407 18.82 -1.16 -21.94
C LEU A 407 19.66 -1.32 -20.67
N LEU A 408 21.00 -1.24 -20.78
CA LEU A 408 21.88 -1.32 -19.60
C LEU A 408 21.65 -0.18 -18.62
N LYS A 409 21.41 1.05 -19.11
CA LYS A 409 21.08 2.19 -18.24
C LYS A 409 19.74 1.97 -17.53
N LEU A 410 18.73 1.48 -18.23
CA LEU A 410 17.42 1.16 -17.65
C LEU A 410 17.53 0.09 -16.56
N LEU A 411 18.18 -1.03 -16.85
CA LEU A 411 18.40 -2.11 -15.89
C LEU A 411 19.19 -1.66 -14.66
N ALA A 412 20.04 -0.63 -14.81
CA ALA A 412 20.81 -0.04 -13.71
C ALA A 412 20.07 1.12 -13.00
N SER A 413 18.92 1.58 -13.49
CA SER A 413 18.14 2.66 -12.85
C SER A 413 17.56 2.20 -11.52
N GLY A 414 17.35 3.14 -10.59
CA GLY A 414 16.79 2.82 -9.27
C GLY A 414 15.40 2.16 -9.34
N ASN A 415 14.60 2.57 -10.32
CA ASN A 415 13.22 2.08 -10.48
C ASN A 415 13.16 0.64 -11.03
N ILE A 416 14.04 0.27 -11.94
CA ILE A 416 14.06 -1.06 -12.57
C ILE A 416 15.01 -2.03 -11.86
N ALA A 417 16.19 -1.56 -11.39
CA ALA A 417 17.19 -2.41 -10.75
C ALA A 417 16.61 -3.28 -9.63
N SER A 418 17.21 -4.46 -9.46
CA SER A 418 16.79 -5.43 -8.44
C SER A 418 16.68 -4.82 -7.04
N LYS A 419 15.56 -5.04 -6.41
CA LYS A 419 15.30 -4.63 -5.02
C LYS A 419 15.84 -5.64 -4.00
N GLN A 420 16.75 -6.53 -4.41
CA GLN A 420 17.29 -7.59 -3.54
C GLN A 420 17.93 -7.02 -2.27
N TRP A 421 18.58 -5.85 -2.33
CA TRP A 421 19.12 -5.20 -1.15
C TRP A 421 18.04 -4.92 -0.09
N VAL A 422 16.83 -4.58 -0.51
CA VAL A 422 15.67 -4.35 0.35
C VAL A 422 15.15 -5.67 0.90
N TYR A 423 14.64 -6.55 0.04
CA TYR A 423 13.92 -7.74 0.49
C TYR A 423 14.80 -8.83 1.12
N ARG A 424 16.12 -8.83 0.92
CA ARG A 424 17.04 -9.74 1.64
C ARG A 424 17.07 -9.51 3.15
N GLN A 425 16.60 -8.37 3.64
CA GLN A 425 16.51 -8.02 5.05
C GLN A 425 15.23 -8.56 5.71
N TYR A 426 14.25 -8.94 4.91
CA TYR A 426 12.96 -9.45 5.34
C TYR A 426 12.95 -10.97 5.37
N ASP A 427 12.32 -11.55 6.41
CA ASP A 427 11.90 -12.94 6.34
C ASP A 427 10.66 -13.03 5.43
N HIS A 428 10.80 -13.71 4.32
CA HIS A 428 9.72 -13.93 3.36
C HIS A 428 9.23 -15.39 3.35
N MET A 429 9.72 -16.24 4.26
CA MET A 429 9.41 -17.66 4.32
C MET A 429 8.82 -18.14 5.66
N VAL A 430 8.85 -17.31 6.70
CA VAL A 430 8.27 -17.66 8.00
C VAL A 430 6.81 -18.11 7.81
N ARG A 431 6.39 -19.12 8.56
CA ARG A 431 5.11 -19.86 8.42
C ARG A 431 5.02 -20.77 7.18
N THR A 432 5.99 -20.77 6.27
CA THR A 432 6.11 -21.73 5.14
C THR A 432 4.91 -21.74 4.17
N ASN A 433 4.30 -20.57 3.94
CA ASN A 433 3.16 -20.45 3.03
C ASN A 433 3.53 -19.84 1.68
N THR A 434 4.68 -19.16 1.57
CA THR A 434 5.11 -18.44 0.38
C THR A 434 5.42 -19.40 -0.76
N ALA A 435 4.70 -19.28 -1.87
CA ALA A 435 4.86 -20.10 -3.07
C ALA A 435 5.66 -19.38 -4.16
N ILE A 436 5.55 -18.05 -4.27
CA ILE A 436 6.41 -17.20 -5.10
C ILE A 436 7.14 -16.22 -4.19
N LEU A 437 8.46 -16.17 -4.34
CA LEU A 437 9.35 -15.30 -3.57
C LEU A 437 9.38 -13.87 -4.14
N PRO A 438 9.84 -12.85 -3.35
CA PRO A 438 10.01 -11.49 -3.85
C PRO A 438 10.83 -11.41 -5.14
N GLY A 439 10.43 -10.52 -6.06
CA GLY A 439 11.08 -10.30 -7.35
C GLY A 439 10.30 -10.88 -8.54
N ALA A 440 9.03 -11.21 -8.37
CA ALA A 440 8.08 -11.54 -9.43
C ALA A 440 6.96 -10.48 -9.49
N ASP A 441 6.07 -10.56 -10.49
CA ASP A 441 4.97 -9.62 -10.70
C ASP A 441 4.02 -9.55 -9.50
N ALA A 442 3.78 -10.68 -8.85
CA ALA A 442 3.01 -10.76 -7.62
C ALA A 442 3.56 -11.83 -6.67
N ALA A 443 3.40 -11.63 -5.36
CA ALA A 443 3.61 -12.68 -4.38
C ALA A 443 2.47 -13.69 -4.41
N VAL A 444 2.77 -14.95 -4.10
CA VAL A 444 1.76 -15.99 -3.93
C VAL A 444 1.95 -16.68 -2.59
N VAL A 445 0.87 -16.71 -1.79
CA VAL A 445 0.81 -17.32 -0.47
C VAL A 445 -0.27 -18.40 -0.47
N ARG A 446 0.10 -19.66 -0.22
CA ARG A 446 -0.86 -20.76 -0.19
C ARG A 446 -1.74 -20.71 1.07
N ILE A 447 -2.98 -21.14 0.93
CA ILE A 447 -3.89 -21.39 2.05
C ILE A 447 -3.73 -22.84 2.48
N LYS A 448 -3.10 -23.06 3.66
CA LYS A 448 -2.88 -24.41 4.20
C LYS A 448 -4.21 -25.17 4.31
N GLU A 449 -4.15 -26.49 4.21
CA GLU A 449 -5.28 -27.42 4.24
C GLU A 449 -6.19 -27.34 2.99
N THR A 450 -5.86 -26.50 2.02
CA THR A 450 -6.55 -26.37 0.73
C THR A 450 -5.57 -26.52 -0.43
N ARG A 451 -6.08 -26.49 -1.66
CA ARG A 451 -5.27 -26.34 -2.87
C ARG A 451 -5.11 -24.87 -3.29
N ARG A 452 -5.81 -23.96 -2.64
CA ARG A 452 -5.89 -22.55 -3.00
C ARG A 452 -4.67 -21.75 -2.54
N ALA A 453 -4.46 -20.65 -3.25
CA ALA A 453 -3.48 -19.64 -2.89
C ALA A 453 -4.02 -18.24 -3.17
N LEU A 454 -3.46 -17.24 -2.51
CA LEU A 454 -3.71 -15.83 -2.74
C LEU A 454 -2.50 -15.22 -3.41
N ALA A 455 -2.73 -14.51 -4.50
CA ALA A 455 -1.74 -13.63 -5.10
C ALA A 455 -1.96 -12.19 -4.62
N MET A 456 -0.90 -11.40 -4.49
CA MET A 456 -1.00 -10.01 -4.07
C MET A 456 0.15 -9.17 -4.60
N THR A 457 -0.16 -7.93 -4.98
CA THR A 457 0.79 -6.93 -5.44
C THR A 457 0.47 -5.55 -4.89
N LEU A 458 1.43 -4.64 -4.92
CA LEU A 458 1.27 -3.20 -4.67
C LEU A 458 1.83 -2.45 -5.86
N ASP A 459 1.01 -1.58 -6.44
CA ASP A 459 1.36 -0.83 -7.64
C ASP A 459 0.94 0.64 -7.52
N GLY A 460 1.75 1.54 -8.06
CA GLY A 460 1.44 2.97 -8.09
C GLY A 460 2.34 3.72 -9.08
N ASN A 461 1.80 4.70 -9.80
CA ASN A 461 2.56 5.53 -10.73
C ASN A 461 2.19 7.01 -10.57
N GLY A 462 3.00 7.74 -9.79
CA GLY A 462 2.80 9.17 -9.54
C GLY A 462 3.00 10.03 -10.78
N ARG A 463 3.88 9.66 -11.71
CA ARG A 463 4.13 10.41 -12.95
C ARG A 463 2.91 10.41 -13.86
N TYR A 464 2.31 9.26 -14.08
CA TYR A 464 1.09 9.16 -14.90
C TYR A 464 -0.08 9.89 -14.24
N CYS A 465 -0.23 9.77 -12.92
CA CYS A 465 -1.28 10.47 -12.19
C CYS A 465 -1.07 12.01 -12.15
N ALA A 466 0.17 12.48 -12.16
CA ALA A 466 0.45 13.93 -12.26
C ALA A 466 0.10 14.49 -13.65
N ALA A 467 0.40 13.74 -14.71
CA ALA A 467 0.11 14.15 -16.09
C ALA A 467 -1.39 14.06 -16.42
N ASN A 468 -2.04 12.99 -16.01
CA ASN A 468 -3.49 12.80 -16.15
C ASN A 468 -4.02 11.92 -15.01
N PRO A 469 -4.59 12.53 -13.95
CA PRO A 469 -4.97 11.80 -12.75
C PRO A 469 -5.96 10.65 -12.99
N ARG A 470 -6.94 10.85 -13.89
CA ARG A 470 -7.97 9.86 -14.19
C ARG A 470 -7.42 8.68 -14.97
N GLU A 471 -6.67 8.96 -16.03
CA GLU A 471 -6.09 7.92 -16.87
C GLU A 471 -4.97 7.18 -16.13
N GLY A 472 -4.09 7.91 -15.42
CA GLY A 472 -3.04 7.34 -14.58
C GLY A 472 -3.60 6.37 -13.53
N ALA A 473 -4.70 6.73 -12.88
CA ALA A 473 -5.35 5.86 -11.91
C ALA A 473 -5.93 4.58 -12.53
N LYS A 474 -6.48 4.65 -13.77
CA LYS A 474 -6.93 3.44 -14.50
C LYS A 474 -5.75 2.52 -14.81
N LEU A 475 -4.64 3.10 -15.27
CA LEU A 475 -3.42 2.35 -15.62
C LEU A 475 -2.87 1.59 -14.41
N VAL A 476 -2.79 2.25 -13.25
CA VAL A 476 -2.31 1.61 -12.00
C VAL A 476 -3.20 0.44 -11.59
N VAL A 477 -4.53 0.58 -11.67
CA VAL A 477 -5.45 -0.54 -11.33
C VAL A 477 -5.31 -1.68 -12.34
N ALA A 478 -5.15 -1.36 -13.63
CA ALA A 478 -4.98 -2.37 -14.68
C ALA A 478 -3.66 -3.12 -14.56
N GLU A 479 -2.57 -2.42 -14.23
CA GLU A 479 -1.24 -3.00 -13.98
C GLU A 479 -1.27 -3.96 -12.79
N ALA A 480 -1.84 -3.54 -11.67
CA ALA A 480 -2.03 -4.40 -10.51
C ALA A 480 -2.79 -5.69 -10.86
N ALA A 481 -3.81 -5.59 -11.72
CA ALA A 481 -4.55 -6.76 -12.18
C ALA A 481 -3.72 -7.66 -13.11
N ARG A 482 -2.92 -7.09 -14.03
CA ARG A 482 -2.00 -7.87 -14.90
C ARG A 482 -0.95 -8.61 -14.09
N ASN A 483 -0.34 -7.94 -13.09
CA ASN A 483 0.65 -8.54 -12.19
C ASN A 483 0.09 -9.79 -11.48
N VAL A 484 -1.12 -9.69 -10.97
CA VAL A 484 -1.81 -10.82 -10.34
C VAL A 484 -2.13 -11.92 -11.36
N VAL A 485 -2.54 -11.57 -12.58
CA VAL A 485 -2.84 -12.52 -13.66
C VAL A 485 -1.58 -13.25 -14.13
N CYS A 486 -0.42 -12.58 -14.20
CA CYS A 486 0.85 -13.18 -14.62
C CYS A 486 1.27 -14.35 -13.73
N VAL A 487 0.87 -14.38 -12.47
CA VAL A 487 1.13 -15.54 -11.58
C VAL A 487 0.02 -16.59 -11.62
N GLY A 488 -0.99 -16.43 -12.49
CA GLY A 488 -2.11 -17.36 -12.65
C GLY A 488 -3.27 -17.13 -11.69
N ALA A 489 -3.38 -15.95 -11.11
CA ALA A 489 -4.45 -15.61 -10.17
C ALA A 489 -5.53 -14.74 -10.82
N ARG A 490 -6.79 -15.01 -10.47
CA ARG A 490 -7.93 -14.16 -10.83
C ARG A 490 -8.01 -12.98 -9.89
N PRO A 491 -7.94 -11.71 -10.36
CA PRO A 491 -8.19 -10.53 -9.53
C PRO A 491 -9.56 -10.60 -8.84
N VAL A 492 -9.62 -10.26 -7.54
CA VAL A 492 -10.85 -10.40 -6.74
C VAL A 492 -11.28 -9.10 -6.08
N ALA A 493 -10.36 -8.38 -5.46
CA ALA A 493 -10.65 -7.14 -4.76
C ALA A 493 -9.38 -6.31 -4.56
N ILE A 494 -9.57 -5.03 -4.23
CA ILE A 494 -8.46 -4.12 -3.94
C ILE A 494 -8.62 -3.45 -2.57
N THR A 495 -7.48 -3.03 -2.05
CA THR A 495 -7.32 -1.94 -1.06
C THR A 495 -6.52 -0.81 -1.69
N ASN A 496 -6.61 0.41 -1.18
CA ASN A 496 -5.85 1.53 -1.73
C ASN A 496 -5.26 2.41 -0.63
N CYS A 497 -4.11 3.05 -0.92
CA CYS A 497 -3.57 4.14 -0.11
C CYS A 497 -3.38 5.36 -1.01
N LEU A 498 -4.15 6.41 -0.75
CA LEU A 498 -4.23 7.60 -1.59
C LEU A 498 -3.36 8.71 -1.00
N ASN A 499 -2.14 8.87 -1.55
CA ASN A 499 -1.17 9.83 -1.05
C ASN A 499 -1.20 11.12 -1.90
N PHE A 500 -1.51 12.24 -1.27
CA PHE A 500 -1.66 13.55 -1.90
C PHE A 500 -1.06 14.67 -1.04
N ALA A 501 -0.76 15.81 -1.66
CA ALA A 501 -0.41 17.04 -0.99
C ALA A 501 -1.61 17.64 -0.22
N SER A 502 -1.56 18.93 0.17
CA SER A 502 -2.61 19.58 0.95
C SER A 502 -3.96 19.62 0.22
N PRO A 503 -5.06 19.14 0.85
CA PRO A 503 -6.41 19.16 0.28
C PRO A 503 -7.00 20.58 0.23
N GLU A 504 -6.32 21.57 0.76
CA GLU A 504 -6.70 22.97 0.70
C GLU A 504 -6.36 23.61 -0.65
N LYS A 505 -5.48 22.96 -1.43
CA LYS A 505 -5.12 23.37 -2.80
C LYS A 505 -6.17 22.85 -3.79
N PRO A 506 -6.87 23.73 -4.54
CA PRO A 506 -7.94 23.30 -5.45
C PRO A 506 -7.50 22.32 -6.53
N GLU A 507 -6.24 22.39 -6.98
CA GLU A 507 -5.66 21.50 -7.97
C GLU A 507 -5.44 20.10 -7.41
N VAL A 508 -5.03 20.00 -6.13
CA VAL A 508 -4.85 18.71 -5.44
C VAL A 508 -6.21 18.01 -5.30
N MET A 509 -7.24 18.74 -4.89
CA MET A 509 -8.59 18.16 -4.76
C MET A 509 -9.21 17.79 -6.10
N TRP A 510 -8.91 18.53 -7.17
CA TRP A 510 -9.31 18.14 -8.51
C TRP A 510 -8.62 16.83 -8.92
N SER A 511 -7.29 16.74 -8.75
CA SER A 511 -6.53 15.50 -9.03
C SER A 511 -7.04 14.34 -8.22
N PHE A 512 -7.31 14.53 -6.92
CA PHE A 512 -7.89 13.51 -6.06
C PHE A 512 -9.25 13.01 -6.59
N SER A 513 -10.11 13.94 -6.98
CA SER A 513 -11.44 13.61 -7.54
C SER A 513 -11.33 12.79 -8.83
N GLU A 514 -10.43 13.19 -9.76
CA GLU A 514 -10.20 12.47 -11.01
C GLU A 514 -9.58 11.08 -10.80
N VAL A 515 -8.64 10.95 -9.85
CA VAL A 515 -8.07 9.64 -9.45
C VAL A 515 -9.18 8.70 -8.95
N ILE A 516 -10.08 9.18 -8.10
CA ILE A 516 -11.21 8.37 -7.61
C ILE A 516 -12.11 7.90 -8.78
N ASP A 517 -12.39 8.77 -9.75
CA ASP A 517 -13.21 8.40 -10.91
C ASP A 517 -12.48 7.37 -11.79
N GLY A 518 -11.19 7.56 -12.05
CA GLY A 518 -10.37 6.61 -12.82
C GLY A 518 -10.31 5.23 -12.16
N MET A 519 -10.03 5.18 -10.85
CA MET A 519 -10.07 3.94 -10.08
C MET A 519 -11.44 3.26 -10.15
N ALA A 520 -12.50 4.03 -9.96
CA ALA A 520 -13.86 3.48 -9.95
C ALA A 520 -14.24 2.89 -11.31
N GLU A 521 -13.81 3.50 -12.43
CA GLU A 521 -14.02 2.99 -13.79
C GLU A 521 -13.29 1.66 -13.99
N ALA A 522 -12.00 1.60 -13.68
CA ALA A 522 -11.20 0.40 -13.83
C ALA A 522 -11.70 -0.74 -12.93
N CYS A 523 -11.97 -0.45 -11.64
CA CYS A 523 -12.47 -1.45 -10.70
C CYS A 523 -13.83 -2.04 -11.12
N ARG A 524 -14.74 -1.23 -11.70
CA ARG A 524 -16.01 -1.74 -12.22
C ARG A 524 -15.81 -2.65 -13.43
N ALA A 525 -14.92 -2.27 -14.35
CA ALA A 525 -14.63 -3.06 -15.53
C ALA A 525 -13.96 -4.39 -15.20
N LEU A 526 -13.01 -4.37 -14.27
CA LEU A 526 -12.28 -5.55 -13.80
C LEU A 526 -13.06 -6.38 -12.74
N GLN A 527 -14.21 -5.87 -12.26
CA GLN A 527 -14.99 -6.48 -11.19
C GLN A 527 -14.20 -6.68 -9.88
N THR A 528 -13.32 -5.75 -9.56
CA THR A 528 -12.47 -5.74 -8.37
C THR A 528 -12.93 -4.66 -7.38
N PRO A 529 -13.90 -4.93 -6.50
CA PRO A 529 -14.38 -3.95 -5.54
C PRO A 529 -13.30 -3.49 -4.57
N VAL A 530 -13.42 -2.25 -4.10
CA VAL A 530 -12.58 -1.66 -3.05
C VAL A 530 -13.15 -2.07 -1.70
N VAL A 531 -12.41 -2.86 -0.93
CA VAL A 531 -12.89 -3.39 0.36
C VAL A 531 -12.30 -2.70 1.58
N SER A 532 -11.20 -1.98 1.40
CA SER A 532 -10.55 -1.17 2.44
C SER A 532 -9.69 -0.08 1.80
N GLY A 533 -9.12 0.79 2.60
CA GLY A 533 -8.17 1.79 2.13
C GLY A 533 -7.89 2.89 3.14
N ASN A 534 -6.97 3.77 2.77
CA ASN A 534 -6.52 4.90 3.55
C ASN A 534 -6.32 6.13 2.65
N VAL A 535 -6.50 7.32 3.19
CA VAL A 535 -6.17 8.59 2.54
C VAL A 535 -5.12 9.32 3.37
N SER A 536 -4.01 9.64 2.74
CA SER A 536 -2.91 10.43 3.30
C SER A 536 -2.81 11.76 2.56
N PHE A 537 -3.24 12.83 3.20
CA PHE A 537 -3.07 14.19 2.74
C PHE A 537 -1.90 14.88 3.43
N TYR A 538 -1.63 16.13 3.02
CA TYR A 538 -0.58 17.00 3.56
C TYR A 538 0.85 16.44 3.38
N ASN A 539 1.06 15.58 2.36
CA ASN A 539 2.41 15.14 2.01
C ASN A 539 3.10 16.25 1.23
N GLU A 540 3.49 17.29 1.92
CA GLU A 540 4.22 18.42 1.38
C GLU A 540 5.14 19.08 2.42
N THR A 541 6.21 19.71 1.94
CA THR A 541 7.20 20.43 2.73
C THR A 541 7.48 21.76 2.06
N GLU A 542 7.37 22.87 2.79
CA GLU A 542 7.60 24.23 2.29
C GLU A 542 6.81 24.52 1.01
N GLY A 543 5.56 24.09 0.94
CA GLY A 543 4.67 24.30 -0.21
C GLY A 543 4.95 23.39 -1.41
N ARG A 544 5.95 22.49 -1.36
CA ARG A 544 6.26 21.49 -2.37
C ARG A 544 5.56 20.18 -2.04
N GLY A 545 4.53 19.86 -2.79
CA GLY A 545 3.78 18.60 -2.63
C GLY A 545 4.40 17.46 -3.41
N ILE A 546 4.09 16.23 -3.00
CA ILE A 546 4.38 15.01 -3.76
C ILE A 546 3.53 14.94 -5.04
N LEU A 547 3.90 14.03 -5.93
CA LEU A 547 3.02 13.63 -7.05
C LEU A 547 1.75 12.96 -6.51
N PRO A 548 0.58 13.12 -7.17
CA PRO A 548 -0.61 12.33 -6.84
C PRO A 548 -0.29 10.85 -6.95
N THR A 549 -0.28 10.14 -5.82
CA THR A 549 0.21 8.75 -5.77
C THR A 549 -0.82 7.81 -5.13
N PRO A 550 -1.83 7.37 -5.90
CA PRO A 550 -2.64 6.24 -5.48
C PRO A 550 -1.79 4.97 -5.52
N VAL A 551 -1.72 4.25 -4.41
CA VAL A 551 -1.15 2.91 -4.32
C VAL A 551 -2.29 1.92 -4.25
N ILE A 552 -2.28 0.93 -5.14
CA ILE A 552 -3.30 -0.11 -5.25
C ILE A 552 -2.73 -1.42 -4.71
N GLY A 553 -3.38 -1.97 -3.70
CA GLY A 553 -3.10 -3.33 -3.24
C GLY A 553 -4.13 -4.28 -3.84
N MET A 554 -3.75 -5.06 -4.86
CA MET A 554 -4.62 -6.03 -5.52
C MET A 554 -4.46 -7.41 -4.90
N VAL A 555 -5.59 -8.07 -4.62
CA VAL A 555 -5.60 -9.48 -4.17
C VAL A 555 -6.31 -10.32 -5.22
N GLY A 556 -5.67 -11.43 -5.59
CA GLY A 556 -6.20 -12.42 -6.51
C GLY A 556 -6.26 -13.81 -5.90
N LEU A 557 -7.09 -14.67 -6.50
CA LEU A 557 -7.31 -16.05 -6.05
C LEU A 557 -6.79 -17.05 -7.09
N ILE A 558 -6.03 -18.03 -6.62
CA ILE A 558 -5.60 -19.22 -7.38
C ILE A 558 -6.35 -20.43 -6.80
N GLU A 559 -7.10 -21.13 -7.65
CA GLU A 559 -7.87 -22.31 -7.21
C GLU A 559 -6.98 -23.54 -6.96
N ASP A 560 -5.86 -23.66 -7.67
CA ASP A 560 -4.88 -24.74 -7.46
C ASP A 560 -3.46 -24.18 -7.52
N VAL A 561 -2.78 -24.14 -6.40
CA VAL A 561 -1.40 -23.61 -6.25
C VAL A 561 -0.37 -24.30 -7.16
N ARG A 562 -0.67 -25.50 -7.68
CA ARG A 562 0.20 -26.19 -8.64
C ARG A 562 0.15 -25.57 -10.05
N ARG A 563 -0.80 -24.65 -10.30
CA ARG A 563 -0.95 -23.90 -11.56
C ARG A 563 -0.32 -22.51 -11.50
N VAL A 564 0.44 -22.22 -10.45
CA VAL A 564 1.19 -20.98 -10.32
C VAL A 564 2.20 -20.85 -11.46
N VAL A 565 2.17 -19.70 -12.12
CA VAL A 565 3.09 -19.35 -13.21
C VAL A 565 4.22 -18.49 -12.63
N GLN A 566 5.44 -18.63 -13.12
CA GLN A 566 6.60 -17.84 -12.72
C GLN A 566 7.01 -16.87 -13.82
N LEU A 567 7.69 -15.80 -13.46
CA LEU A 567 8.09 -14.74 -14.36
C LEU A 567 9.06 -15.22 -15.46
N GLY A 568 10.09 -15.97 -15.13
CA GLY A 568 11.23 -16.17 -16.04
C GLY A 568 11.13 -17.41 -16.93
N PHE A 569 11.78 -17.32 -18.09
CA PHE A 569 11.92 -18.42 -19.06
C PHE A 569 12.54 -19.67 -18.41
N ARG A 570 12.09 -20.87 -18.83
CA ARG A 570 12.44 -22.12 -18.16
C ARG A 570 13.14 -23.13 -19.03
N THR A 571 12.63 -23.34 -20.24
CA THR A 571 13.00 -24.48 -21.08
C THR A 571 13.48 -23.98 -22.41
N GLU A 572 14.64 -24.48 -22.84
CA GLU A 572 15.15 -24.21 -24.19
C GLU A 572 14.15 -24.67 -25.25
N SER A 573 14.01 -23.92 -26.32
CA SER A 573 13.04 -24.09 -27.41
C SER A 573 11.59 -23.67 -27.10
N ASP A 574 11.24 -23.25 -25.86
CA ASP A 574 9.93 -22.65 -25.61
C ASP A 574 9.70 -21.45 -26.55
N VAL A 575 8.47 -21.34 -27.05
CA VAL A 575 8.05 -20.24 -27.91
C VAL A 575 7.69 -19.05 -27.07
N ILE A 576 8.20 -17.86 -27.39
CA ILE A 576 7.90 -16.61 -26.73
C ILE A 576 6.81 -15.89 -27.52
N VAL A 577 5.75 -15.51 -26.80
CA VAL A 577 4.59 -14.85 -27.36
C VAL A 577 4.35 -13.52 -26.62
N LEU A 578 4.07 -12.48 -27.37
CA LEU A 578 3.54 -11.21 -26.87
C LEU A 578 2.01 -11.24 -27.00
N LEU A 579 1.31 -11.15 -25.87
CA LEU A 579 -0.11 -10.85 -25.83
C LEU A 579 -0.25 -9.32 -25.72
N GLY A 580 -1.09 -8.72 -26.59
CA GLY A 580 -1.25 -7.26 -26.66
C GLY A 580 -0.49 -6.64 -27.83
N THR A 581 -0.47 -5.30 -27.89
CA THR A 581 0.12 -4.51 -28.99
C THR A 581 1.07 -3.45 -28.48
N ILE A 582 2.10 -3.12 -29.26
CA ILE A 582 3.02 -2.01 -28.98
C ILE A 582 2.42 -0.73 -29.61
N GLU A 583 2.37 0.35 -28.83
CA GLU A 583 1.91 1.68 -29.26
C GLU A 583 2.99 2.73 -28.95
N ASP A 584 2.81 3.96 -29.43
CA ASP A 584 3.75 5.06 -29.18
C ASP A 584 3.47 5.74 -27.84
N ASP A 585 3.92 5.09 -26.75
CA ASP A 585 3.77 5.52 -25.37
C ASP A 585 5.14 5.70 -24.69
N LEU A 586 6.05 6.45 -25.35
CA LEU A 586 7.40 6.66 -24.84
C LEU A 586 7.53 7.89 -23.93
N ALA A 587 6.63 8.87 -24.05
CA ALA A 587 6.82 10.24 -23.52
C ALA A 587 7.06 10.33 -22.01
N LEU A 588 6.41 9.51 -21.18
CA LEU A 588 6.56 9.49 -19.72
C LEU A 588 7.21 8.19 -19.21
N SER A 589 7.74 7.38 -20.11
CA SER A 589 8.38 6.12 -19.77
C SER A 589 9.65 6.32 -18.94
N GLU A 590 10.09 5.26 -18.26
CA GLU A 590 11.37 5.26 -17.55
C GLU A 590 12.54 5.49 -18.52
N TYR A 591 12.41 5.04 -19.79
CA TYR A 591 13.40 5.35 -20.82
C TYR A 591 13.57 6.86 -21.03
N SER A 592 12.48 7.60 -21.11
CA SER A 592 12.52 9.06 -21.28
C SER A 592 13.15 9.77 -20.08
N VAL A 593 12.96 9.24 -18.87
CA VAL A 593 13.57 9.77 -17.66
C VAL A 593 15.07 9.47 -17.59
N VAL A 594 15.47 8.24 -17.91
CA VAL A 594 16.85 7.75 -17.71
C VAL A 594 17.77 8.08 -18.89
N CYS A 595 17.23 8.06 -20.11
CA CYS A 595 17.98 8.23 -21.35
C CYS A 595 17.68 9.55 -22.08
N GLY A 596 16.65 10.29 -21.68
CA GLY A 596 16.28 11.58 -22.25
C GLY A 596 17.24 12.70 -21.82
N ASP A 597 17.53 13.63 -22.73
CA ASP A 597 18.42 14.79 -22.48
C ASP A 597 17.69 16.01 -21.88
N LEU A 598 16.34 15.96 -21.75
CA LEU A 598 15.54 17.06 -21.20
C LEU A 598 14.80 16.60 -19.93
N PRO A 599 14.57 17.55 -18.99
CA PRO A 599 13.73 17.27 -17.83
C PRO A 599 12.32 16.83 -18.29
N VAL A 600 11.87 15.69 -17.81
CA VAL A 600 10.48 15.25 -18.00
C VAL A 600 9.57 16.25 -17.29
N THR A 601 8.76 16.98 -18.04
CA THR A 601 7.73 17.85 -17.47
C THR A 601 6.42 17.09 -17.47
N TYR A 602 5.99 16.61 -16.31
CA TYR A 602 4.73 15.86 -16.12
C TYR A 602 3.49 16.57 -16.68
N LEU A 603 3.57 17.90 -16.85
CA LEU A 603 2.46 18.71 -17.34
C LEU A 603 2.26 18.63 -18.88
N ASN A 604 3.24 18.13 -19.62
CA ASN A 604 3.24 18.10 -21.09
C ASN A 604 3.23 16.68 -21.68
N GLY A 605 3.25 15.66 -20.84
CA GLY A 605 3.33 14.28 -21.28
C GLY A 605 1.98 13.71 -21.71
N ASN A 606 1.99 12.95 -22.80
CA ASN A 606 0.87 12.08 -23.13
C ASN A 606 0.95 10.84 -22.25
N VAL A 607 -0.07 10.62 -21.43
CA VAL A 607 -0.24 9.39 -20.68
C VAL A 607 -0.75 8.30 -21.62
N PRO A 608 -0.24 7.08 -21.56
CA PRO A 608 -0.80 5.96 -22.31
C PRO A 608 -2.31 5.85 -22.10
N LYS A 609 -3.05 5.52 -23.14
CA LYS A 609 -4.51 5.34 -23.05
C LYS A 609 -4.83 3.89 -22.83
N LEU A 610 -5.58 3.60 -21.78
CA LEU A 610 -6.03 2.25 -21.49
C LEU A 610 -7.25 1.90 -22.35
N ASP A 611 -7.05 0.96 -23.29
CA ASP A 611 -8.16 0.26 -23.95
C ASP A 611 -8.63 -0.90 -23.05
N MET A 612 -9.71 -0.67 -22.33
CA MET A 612 -10.23 -1.63 -21.35
C MET A 612 -10.70 -2.95 -22.00
N GLN A 613 -11.13 -2.95 -23.26
CA GLN A 613 -11.52 -4.18 -23.95
C GLN A 613 -10.30 -5.03 -24.24
N ARG A 614 -9.22 -4.41 -24.75
CA ARG A 614 -7.94 -5.09 -24.97
C ARG A 614 -7.34 -5.58 -23.65
N GLU A 615 -7.38 -4.77 -22.62
CA GLU A 615 -6.89 -5.11 -21.28
C GLU A 615 -7.55 -6.40 -20.76
N LEU A 616 -8.89 -6.44 -20.78
CA LEU A 616 -9.66 -7.60 -20.36
C LEU A 616 -9.38 -8.84 -21.25
N ALA A 617 -9.22 -8.66 -22.56
CA ALA A 617 -8.93 -9.75 -23.49
C ALA A 617 -7.55 -10.36 -23.20
N VAL A 618 -6.53 -9.54 -22.98
CA VAL A 618 -5.15 -9.98 -22.65
C VAL A 618 -5.11 -10.70 -21.32
N GLN A 619 -5.67 -10.09 -20.27
CA GLN A 619 -5.72 -10.69 -18.93
C GLN A 619 -6.46 -12.03 -18.94
N LYS A 620 -7.62 -12.08 -19.59
CA LYS A 620 -8.42 -13.31 -19.68
C LYS A 620 -7.67 -14.44 -20.44
N THR A 621 -6.97 -14.09 -21.51
CA THR A 621 -6.16 -15.05 -22.28
C THR A 621 -5.03 -15.63 -21.43
N CYS A 622 -4.26 -14.78 -20.75
CA CYS A 622 -3.19 -15.22 -19.86
C CYS A 622 -3.72 -16.11 -18.74
N LEU A 623 -4.81 -15.69 -18.07
CA LEU A 623 -5.40 -16.45 -16.97
C LEU A 623 -5.93 -17.83 -17.41
N GLU A 624 -6.69 -17.90 -18.50
CA GLU A 624 -7.20 -19.19 -19.03
C GLU A 624 -6.07 -20.13 -19.45
N ALA A 625 -5.00 -19.60 -20.06
CA ALA A 625 -3.82 -20.38 -20.42
C ALA A 625 -3.07 -20.89 -19.18
N ALA A 626 -2.97 -20.08 -18.11
CA ALA A 626 -2.38 -20.48 -16.83
C ALA A 626 -3.23 -21.57 -16.15
N GLU A 627 -4.55 -21.39 -16.08
CA GLU A 627 -5.48 -22.37 -15.50
C GLU A 627 -5.43 -23.71 -16.28
N ALA A 628 -5.27 -23.67 -17.59
CA ALA A 628 -5.08 -24.86 -18.42
C ALA A 628 -3.69 -25.51 -18.24
N GLY A 629 -2.72 -24.79 -17.64
CA GLY A 629 -1.35 -25.25 -17.44
C GLY A 629 -0.52 -25.26 -18.74
N LEU A 630 -0.81 -24.35 -19.65
CA LEU A 630 -0.10 -24.21 -20.92
C LEU A 630 1.16 -23.36 -20.77
N LEU A 631 1.17 -22.39 -19.86
CA LEU A 631 2.24 -21.41 -19.71
C LEU A 631 3.44 -21.99 -18.95
N GLN A 632 4.63 -21.75 -19.47
CA GLN A 632 5.91 -21.99 -18.79
C GLN A 632 6.35 -20.76 -17.99
N SER A 633 6.09 -19.55 -18.51
CA SER A 633 6.29 -18.28 -17.82
C SER A 633 5.30 -17.23 -18.29
N ALA A 634 5.10 -16.20 -17.48
CA ALA A 634 4.37 -14.97 -17.82
C ALA A 634 4.97 -13.79 -17.07
N HIS A 635 5.08 -12.64 -17.73
CA HIS A 635 5.59 -11.40 -17.17
C HIS A 635 4.87 -10.19 -17.75
N ASP A 636 4.45 -9.27 -16.90
CA ASP A 636 3.85 -8.00 -17.34
C ASP A 636 4.87 -7.14 -18.07
N CYS A 637 4.40 -6.36 -19.04
CA CYS A 637 5.22 -5.43 -19.78
C CYS A 637 4.85 -4.01 -19.33
N SER A 638 5.62 -3.45 -18.40
CA SER A 638 5.40 -2.14 -17.78
C SER A 638 6.66 -1.27 -17.83
N ASP A 639 7.24 -0.87 -16.71
CA ASP A 639 8.39 0.04 -16.65
C ASP A 639 9.58 -0.43 -17.51
N GLY A 640 10.06 0.47 -18.41
CA GLY A 640 11.14 0.21 -19.34
C GLY A 640 10.74 -0.62 -20.58
N GLY A 641 9.47 -1.01 -20.71
CA GLY A 641 8.89 -1.62 -21.87
C GLY A 641 9.35 -3.04 -22.19
N LEU A 642 9.14 -3.47 -23.44
CA LEU A 642 9.36 -4.84 -23.87
C LEU A 642 10.80 -5.35 -23.68
N ALA A 643 11.79 -4.48 -23.91
CA ALA A 643 13.20 -4.87 -23.79
C ALA A 643 13.59 -5.22 -22.35
N VAL A 644 13.06 -4.50 -21.36
CA VAL A 644 13.26 -4.79 -19.93
C VAL A 644 12.55 -6.09 -19.55
N THR A 645 11.28 -6.24 -19.91
CA THR A 645 10.49 -7.47 -19.66
C THR A 645 11.20 -8.72 -20.19
N LEU A 646 11.75 -8.66 -21.40
CA LEU A 646 12.49 -9.77 -22.01
C LEU A 646 13.80 -10.06 -21.26
N ALA A 647 14.54 -9.02 -20.84
CA ALA A 647 15.76 -9.18 -20.07
C ALA A 647 15.50 -9.84 -18.71
N GLU A 648 14.50 -9.36 -17.97
CA GLU A 648 14.13 -9.91 -16.66
C GLU A 648 13.63 -11.36 -16.76
N SER A 649 12.92 -11.70 -17.83
CA SER A 649 12.52 -13.08 -18.11
C SER A 649 13.71 -14.03 -18.30
N CYS A 650 14.88 -13.52 -18.70
CA CYS A 650 16.11 -14.31 -18.88
C CYS A 650 16.89 -14.53 -17.56
N PHE A 651 16.69 -13.70 -16.53
CA PHE A 651 17.53 -13.69 -15.31
C PHE A 651 17.33 -14.94 -14.46
N SER A 652 18.36 -15.27 -13.68
CA SER A 652 18.30 -16.38 -12.74
C SER A 652 17.40 -16.07 -11.54
N SER A 653 16.79 -17.10 -10.97
CA SER A 653 16.04 -17.02 -9.72
C SER A 653 16.27 -18.29 -8.89
N LEU A 654 15.74 -18.35 -7.65
CA LEU A 654 15.90 -19.52 -6.81
C LEU A 654 15.40 -20.78 -7.53
N GLY A 655 16.31 -21.75 -7.72
CA GLY A 655 16.00 -23.02 -8.39
C GLY A 655 15.92 -22.95 -9.91
N ARG A 656 16.27 -21.81 -10.54
CA ARG A 656 16.28 -21.60 -11.98
C ARG A 656 17.55 -20.87 -12.42
N SER A 657 18.29 -21.46 -13.33
CA SER A 657 19.46 -20.82 -13.98
C SER A 657 19.01 -19.75 -14.98
N ALA A 658 19.86 -18.77 -15.21
CA ALA A 658 19.70 -17.82 -16.30
C ALA A 658 19.68 -18.55 -17.65
N ILE A 659 18.83 -18.08 -18.57
CA ILE A 659 18.68 -18.64 -19.92
C ILE A 659 18.46 -17.51 -20.91
N GLY A 660 19.00 -17.61 -22.12
CA GLY A 660 18.87 -16.59 -23.13
C GLY A 660 17.60 -16.69 -23.97
N ALA A 661 17.44 -15.72 -24.86
CA ALA A 661 16.33 -15.68 -25.80
C ALA A 661 16.75 -15.01 -27.11
N ARG A 662 16.17 -15.48 -28.23
CA ARG A 662 16.25 -14.83 -29.52
C ARG A 662 14.87 -14.28 -29.90
N ILE A 663 14.84 -12.99 -30.15
CA ILE A 663 13.62 -12.22 -30.42
C ILE A 663 13.67 -11.63 -31.83
N GLU A 664 12.60 -11.77 -32.57
CA GLU A 664 12.41 -11.23 -33.91
C GLU A 664 11.12 -10.40 -33.93
N LEU A 665 11.24 -9.09 -34.08
CA LEU A 665 10.13 -8.15 -34.09
C LEU A 665 9.96 -7.52 -35.46
N GLU A 666 8.75 -7.55 -36.00
CA GLU A 666 8.35 -6.78 -37.17
C GLU A 666 7.51 -5.58 -36.68
N SER A 667 7.97 -4.37 -36.91
CA SER A 667 7.32 -3.14 -36.43
C SER A 667 7.42 -2.02 -37.46
N SER A 668 6.32 -1.27 -37.58
CA SER A 668 6.29 -0.01 -38.35
C SER A 668 6.66 1.19 -37.49
N LEU A 669 6.79 1.00 -36.17
CA LEU A 669 7.20 2.05 -35.22
C LEU A 669 8.72 2.14 -35.18
N ASP A 670 9.22 3.28 -34.71
CA ASP A 670 10.65 3.44 -34.46
C ASP A 670 11.15 2.38 -33.46
N THR A 671 12.41 1.95 -33.66
CA THR A 671 13.01 0.91 -32.82
C THR A 671 13.02 1.26 -31.33
N VAL A 672 13.25 2.54 -30.96
CA VAL A 672 13.17 2.99 -29.57
C VAL A 672 11.78 2.77 -29.01
N ILE A 673 10.74 3.14 -29.74
CA ILE A 673 9.33 2.96 -29.32
C ILE A 673 9.02 1.46 -29.23
N THR A 674 9.44 0.67 -30.22
CA THR A 674 9.22 -0.78 -30.23
C THR A 674 9.80 -1.47 -29.00
N LEU A 675 10.99 -1.03 -28.53
CA LEU A 675 11.71 -1.64 -27.42
C LEU A 675 11.32 -1.10 -26.04
N PHE A 676 11.09 0.21 -25.92
CA PHE A 676 11.06 0.89 -24.63
C PHE A 676 9.78 1.64 -24.33
N SER A 677 8.77 1.62 -25.23
CA SER A 677 7.47 2.21 -24.89
C SER A 677 6.77 1.42 -23.77
N GLU A 678 6.03 2.12 -22.92
CA GLU A 678 5.30 1.54 -21.79
C GLU A 678 3.80 1.44 -22.07
N SER A 679 3.46 1.01 -23.31
CA SER A 679 2.06 0.76 -23.69
C SER A 679 1.44 -0.28 -22.77
N PRO A 680 0.24 -0.02 -22.22
CA PRO A 680 -0.44 -0.97 -21.34
C PRO A 680 -0.98 -2.19 -22.07
N SER A 681 -1.58 -3.11 -21.35
CA SER A 681 -2.26 -4.30 -21.90
C SER A 681 -1.34 -5.22 -22.69
N ARG A 682 -0.12 -5.47 -22.17
CA ARG A 682 0.85 -6.38 -22.77
C ARG A 682 1.38 -7.36 -21.73
N ILE A 683 1.47 -8.63 -22.11
CA ILE A 683 2.09 -9.70 -21.30
C ILE A 683 2.99 -10.53 -22.22
N VAL A 684 4.23 -10.76 -21.79
CA VAL A 684 5.14 -11.71 -22.43
C VAL A 684 4.95 -13.08 -21.78
N VAL A 685 4.64 -14.09 -22.58
CA VAL A 685 4.49 -15.47 -22.10
C VAL A 685 5.43 -16.41 -22.85
N SER A 686 5.84 -17.49 -22.19
CA SER A 686 6.50 -18.60 -22.87
C SER A 686 5.69 -19.89 -22.78
N VAL A 687 5.73 -20.70 -23.82
CA VAL A 687 4.90 -21.90 -23.97
C VAL A 687 5.68 -22.99 -24.67
N ASP A 688 5.47 -24.26 -24.26
CA ASP A 688 5.97 -25.42 -25.00
C ASP A 688 5.42 -25.38 -26.45
N PRO A 689 6.26 -25.59 -27.47
CA PRO A 689 5.81 -25.63 -28.87
C PRO A 689 4.59 -26.53 -29.13
N ALA A 690 4.43 -27.62 -28.39
CA ALA A 690 3.28 -28.51 -28.50
C ALA A 690 1.95 -27.86 -28.06
N ASN A 691 2.00 -26.85 -27.18
CA ASN A 691 0.85 -26.18 -26.64
C ASN A 691 0.52 -24.82 -27.32
N LEU A 692 1.37 -24.41 -28.29
CA LEU A 692 1.24 -23.10 -28.95
C LEU A 692 -0.14 -22.90 -29.60
N GLN A 693 -0.63 -23.93 -30.33
CA GLN A 693 -1.90 -23.87 -31.03
C GLN A 693 -3.10 -23.77 -30.06
N ASP A 694 -2.98 -24.34 -28.86
CA ASP A 694 -4.01 -24.21 -27.82
C ASP A 694 -4.03 -22.79 -27.25
N LEU A 695 -2.87 -22.17 -27.02
CA LEU A 695 -2.75 -20.77 -26.59
C LEU A 695 -3.33 -19.83 -27.66
N GLU A 696 -2.99 -20.02 -28.95
CA GLU A 696 -3.53 -19.22 -30.06
C GLU A 696 -5.06 -19.29 -30.12
N ARG A 697 -5.64 -20.51 -29.99
CA ARG A 697 -7.11 -20.67 -29.92
C ARG A 697 -7.75 -19.95 -28.73
N ILE A 698 -7.09 -19.89 -27.58
CA ILE A 698 -7.57 -19.14 -26.43
C ILE A 698 -7.53 -17.62 -26.73
N ALA A 699 -6.44 -17.14 -27.32
CA ALA A 699 -6.28 -15.74 -27.70
C ALA A 699 -7.34 -15.29 -28.71
N ASP A 700 -7.54 -16.06 -29.77
CA ASP A 700 -8.57 -15.80 -30.79
C ASP A 700 -9.97 -15.73 -30.19
N ARG A 701 -10.33 -16.70 -29.34
CA ARG A 701 -11.65 -16.75 -28.68
C ARG A 701 -11.89 -15.54 -27.80
N ASN A 702 -10.85 -15.04 -27.14
CA ASN A 702 -10.94 -13.88 -26.24
C ASN A 702 -10.74 -12.54 -26.97
N GLY A 703 -10.35 -12.55 -28.24
CA GLY A 703 -10.05 -11.35 -29.02
C GLY A 703 -8.76 -10.66 -28.55
N SER A 704 -7.81 -11.40 -27.97
CA SER A 704 -6.51 -10.88 -27.55
C SER A 704 -5.55 -10.82 -28.73
N PRO A 705 -4.89 -9.68 -28.97
CA PRO A 705 -3.77 -9.66 -29.91
C PRO A 705 -2.71 -10.67 -29.48
N PHE A 706 -2.14 -11.36 -30.48
CA PHE A 706 -1.22 -12.47 -30.29
C PHE A 706 -0.10 -12.41 -31.33
N ALA A 707 1.15 -12.39 -30.88
CA ALA A 707 2.30 -12.40 -31.78
C ALA A 707 3.39 -13.33 -31.25
N ILE A 708 3.83 -14.25 -32.08
CA ILE A 708 5.05 -15.05 -31.82
C ILE A 708 6.23 -14.10 -32.05
N ILE A 709 7.01 -13.83 -31.00
CA ILE A 709 8.13 -12.90 -31.07
C ILE A 709 9.50 -13.55 -30.93
N GLY A 710 9.57 -14.84 -30.63
CA GLY A 710 10.88 -15.48 -30.52
C GLY A 710 10.87 -16.85 -29.86
N ARG A 711 12.06 -17.25 -29.40
CA ARG A 711 12.28 -18.51 -28.69
C ARG A 711 13.29 -18.37 -27.57
N VAL A 712 13.13 -19.19 -26.56
CA VAL A 712 14.10 -19.37 -25.48
C VAL A 712 15.27 -20.17 -26.00
N GLU A 713 16.47 -19.59 -26.02
CA GLU A 713 17.67 -20.29 -26.49
C GLU A 713 18.97 -19.67 -25.99
N GLY A 714 19.95 -20.49 -25.70
CA GLY A 714 21.32 -20.09 -25.41
C GLY A 714 21.49 -19.29 -24.10
N SER A 715 22.51 -18.42 -24.09
CA SER A 715 22.92 -17.64 -22.90
C SER A 715 22.99 -16.13 -23.14
N SER A 716 22.45 -15.66 -24.27
CA SER A 716 22.41 -14.24 -24.63
C SER A 716 20.97 -13.82 -24.94
N LEU A 717 20.66 -12.56 -24.69
CA LEU A 717 19.46 -11.93 -25.23
C LEU A 717 19.85 -11.25 -26.55
N THR A 718 19.29 -11.77 -27.65
CA THR A 718 19.44 -11.18 -28.97
C THR A 718 18.08 -10.68 -29.45
N VAL A 719 17.99 -9.39 -29.77
CA VAL A 719 16.76 -8.77 -30.28
C VAL A 719 17.03 -8.21 -31.67
N CYS A 720 16.24 -8.64 -32.64
CA CYS A 720 16.23 -8.13 -34.00
C CYS A 720 14.92 -7.37 -34.25
N VAL A 721 15.01 -6.20 -34.85
CA VAL A 721 13.84 -5.41 -35.30
C VAL A 721 13.96 -5.22 -36.82
N ASN A 722 12.94 -5.66 -37.56
CA ASN A 722 12.91 -5.62 -39.03
C ASN A 722 14.18 -6.25 -39.63
N GLY A 723 14.60 -7.40 -39.08
CA GLY A 723 15.77 -8.16 -39.55
C GLY A 723 17.13 -7.59 -39.12
N ASN A 724 17.20 -6.48 -38.40
CA ASN A 724 18.44 -5.88 -37.89
C ASN A 724 18.63 -6.22 -36.43
N GLU A 725 19.79 -6.77 -36.06
CA GLU A 725 20.13 -6.97 -34.65
C GLU A 725 20.37 -5.60 -33.98
N VAL A 726 19.58 -5.31 -32.93
CA VAL A 726 19.60 -4.03 -32.20
C VAL A 726 20.07 -4.20 -30.77
N ILE A 727 19.92 -5.39 -30.18
CA ILE A 727 20.46 -5.77 -28.87
C ILE A 727 21.11 -7.15 -29.01
N GLY A 728 22.35 -7.27 -28.51
CA GLY A 728 23.09 -8.52 -28.45
C GLY A 728 24.00 -8.50 -27.23
N LEU A 729 23.54 -9.07 -26.10
CA LEU A 729 24.26 -9.11 -24.84
C LEU A 729 24.13 -10.47 -24.16
N THR A 730 25.15 -10.85 -23.42
CA THR A 730 25.03 -12.02 -22.54
C THR A 730 24.04 -11.74 -21.41
N VAL A 731 23.29 -12.75 -21.02
CA VAL A 731 22.37 -12.62 -19.87
C VAL A 731 23.14 -12.27 -18.60
N SER A 732 24.39 -12.75 -18.47
CA SER A 732 25.26 -12.43 -17.35
C SER A 732 25.57 -10.93 -17.22
N ASP A 733 25.81 -10.24 -18.34
CA ASP A 733 26.09 -8.80 -18.33
C ASP A 733 24.83 -8.00 -17.96
N LEU A 734 23.68 -8.36 -18.54
CA LEU A 734 22.38 -7.76 -18.23
C LEU A 734 22.01 -7.95 -16.75
N GLU A 735 22.10 -9.18 -16.27
CA GLU A 735 21.77 -9.54 -14.89
C GLU A 735 22.73 -8.86 -13.88
N THR A 736 24.01 -8.70 -14.21
CA THR A 736 24.98 -8.00 -13.38
C THR A 736 24.61 -6.53 -13.26
N ALA A 737 24.26 -5.86 -14.36
CA ALA A 737 23.82 -4.46 -14.32
C ALA A 737 22.58 -4.30 -13.44
N TRP A 738 21.60 -5.17 -13.60
CA TRP A 738 20.35 -5.17 -12.85
C TRP A 738 20.54 -5.47 -11.35
N ARG A 739 21.30 -6.53 -11.00
CA ARG A 739 21.43 -6.97 -9.60
C ARG A 739 22.31 -6.07 -8.73
N THR A 740 23.33 -5.45 -9.31
CA THR A 740 24.38 -4.78 -8.50
C THR A 740 24.24 -3.29 -8.38
N SER A 741 23.41 -2.66 -9.21
CA SER A 741 23.30 -1.21 -9.27
C SER A 741 22.81 -0.59 -7.95
N LEU A 742 21.66 -1.04 -7.44
CA LEU A 742 21.08 -0.49 -6.20
C LEU A 742 21.97 -0.81 -4.98
N SER A 743 22.44 -2.04 -4.86
CA SER A 743 23.28 -2.45 -3.73
C SER A 743 24.60 -1.66 -3.67
N ARG A 744 25.26 -1.41 -4.81
CA ARG A 744 26.47 -0.58 -4.85
C ARG A 744 26.25 0.84 -4.35
N LYS A 745 25.11 1.46 -4.67
CA LYS A 745 24.76 2.81 -4.20
C LYS A 745 24.53 2.87 -2.69
N LEU A 746 24.01 1.79 -2.10
CA LEU A 746 23.66 1.73 -0.68
C LEU A 746 24.82 1.20 0.20
N GLU A 747 25.64 0.27 -0.29
CA GLU A 747 26.75 -0.32 0.45
C GLU A 747 28.01 0.57 0.48
N ALA A 748 28.20 1.42 -0.52
CA ALA A 748 29.34 2.35 -0.56
C ALA A 748 29.36 3.32 0.65
N GLU A 749 28.20 3.69 1.20
CA GLU A 749 28.13 4.55 2.39
C GLU A 749 28.31 3.80 3.71
N ALA A 750 27.86 2.55 3.80
CA ALA A 750 28.11 1.74 4.99
C ALA A 750 29.60 1.51 5.24
N LEU A 751 30.40 1.41 4.16
CA LEU A 751 31.86 1.34 4.24
C LEU A 751 32.50 2.68 4.61
N ALA A 752 31.96 3.80 4.13
CA ALA A 752 32.46 5.14 4.45
C ALA A 752 32.12 5.53 5.90
N ALA A 753 30.95 5.20 6.41
CA ALA A 753 30.53 5.46 7.80
C ALA A 753 31.25 4.56 8.82
N GLY A 754 31.77 3.41 8.41
CA GLY A 754 32.57 2.53 9.26
C GLY A 754 34.09 2.90 9.32
N MET A 755 34.49 3.91 8.57
CA MET A 755 35.88 4.43 8.52
C MET A 755 36.02 5.80 9.22
N GLU A 756 34.95 6.43 9.71
CA GLU A 756 34.92 7.57 10.62
C GLU A 756 34.64 7.09 12.06
#